data_bc881e65668102a27e05bf4e6e16d14a
#
_entry.id   bc881e65668102a27e05bf4e6e16d14a
#
_cell.length_a   1.000
_cell.length_b   1.000
_cell.length_c   1.000
_cell.angle_alpha   90.00
_cell.angle_beta   90.00
_cell.angle_gamma   90.00
#
_symmetry.space_group_name_H-M   'P 1'
#
loop_
_entity.id
_entity.type
_entity.pdbx_description
1 polymer ?
#
loop_
_entity_poly.entity_id
_entity_poly.type
_entity_poly.pdbx_seq_one_letter_code
_entity_poly.pdbx_strand_id
1 'polypeptide(L)'
;MIYKGGIALDLHNDSDRKPSAVNYRWQRQKRVFAVLMGMSAILMLFIVRLGWLQLAPSAPAVNLGTNNMRREAVAQREKSLELDSGRGDFVDRHGQAMTGESYRALAIFPLQERARGDATAIAKLAAALSVPTDELKRWMRELQAPSFWQGKGESVPHRLTAEQLGTIGKLRIGGVRVMPYRNRYPGSYQAMHAIGYVSQHPEWLRIRYASELAAGRMKLTDRIGGAGLERSLERLLRGVGPTIASYYTDGANKPLNGLDMRLLGPSNPYYPLQIVTTIDLALQNEIEAYVDASGLDEGAVVVLDAANGDIIAMVSRPQLSPSSLGAKGTDTANHAIRAVAPGSIFKLVTAAAALEAGLTEEEEHFECDGEYGRYGLHCWKEGGHGRITMHEALAQSCNIAFATIAERLSARELSAAADKLGIGRLVGWAEPERFAPLGRPLRLLEEEEAGGLFASIPVRRDGGQLAQTGIGQRDVRMTPLQAANLIVTLLHEGRVNAPRLVSEIRYANGQRMVALPQQAAPSQYGRIAPETARALLRGMVAVVSDGTARSIRQGTWAVAGKSGTAETVRSGIARSHQWFAGYGPVNAPRYTVAVLAENRPPNTANKATALFRGIMDLLAAHETTMGRGHGNAPF
;
A
#
# COMPACT_ATOMS: atom_id res chain seq x y z
N MET A 1 64.57 -61.59 4.19
CA MET A 1 65.93 -61.63 3.73
C MET A 1 66.70 -60.59 4.60
N ILE A 2 67.39 -60.98 5.71
CA ILE A 2 68.81 -61.36 5.72
C ILE A 2 69.63 -60.06 5.56
N TYR A 3 70.51 -59.56 6.48
CA TYR A 3 71.45 -60.09 7.50
C TYR A 3 71.91 -58.88 8.34
N LYS A 4 71.96 -58.85 9.66
CA LYS A 4 73.04 -59.29 10.58
C LYS A 4 74.36 -58.49 10.50
N GLY A 5 74.79 -58.09 11.69
CA GLY A 5 76.13 -57.81 12.15
C GLY A 5 76.12 -56.58 13.09
N GLY A 6 76.28 -56.60 14.32
CA GLY A 6 76.92 -57.42 15.35
C GLY A 6 78.32 -56.93 15.65
N ILE A 7 78.60 -56.50 16.89
CA ILE A 7 79.85 -56.48 17.71
C ILE A 7 79.87 -55.13 18.47
N ALA A 8 79.62 -55.02 19.73
CA ALA A 8 80.19 -55.44 20.98
C ALA A 8 81.22 -54.44 21.54
N LEU A 9 80.88 -54.00 22.75
CA LEU A 9 81.75 -53.64 23.91
C LEU A 9 82.81 -52.59 23.74
N ASP A 10 82.70 -51.49 24.49
CA ASP A 10 83.51 -51.36 25.68
C ASP A 10 82.95 -50.39 26.70
N LEU A 11 83.01 -50.83 27.94
CA LEU A 11 82.72 -50.10 29.16
C LEU A 11 83.90 -49.11 29.46
N HIS A 12 83.54 -47.83 29.66
CA HIS A 12 84.32 -47.06 30.64
C HIS A 12 83.37 -46.14 31.42
N ASN A 13 83.38 -46.42 32.67
CA ASN A 13 82.85 -45.70 33.81
C ASN A 13 83.56 -44.34 33.94
N ASP A 14 82.81 -43.21 33.99
CA ASP A 14 83.32 -42.10 34.81
C ASP A 14 82.14 -41.22 35.32
N SER A 15 82.01 -41.31 36.54
CA SER A 15 81.52 -40.51 37.65
C SER A 15 80.93 -39.10 37.38
N ASP A 16 79.81 -38.92 38.00
CA ASP A 16 79.30 -37.73 38.73
C ASP A 16 79.79 -36.33 38.32
N ARG A 17 78.97 -35.63 37.58
CA ARG A 17 78.87 -34.19 37.78
C ARG A 17 77.41 -33.79 37.89
N LYS A 18 76.91 -33.62 39.13
CA LYS A 18 75.68 -32.86 39.41
C LYS A 18 75.86 -31.44 38.87
N PRO A 19 74.93 -30.89 38.00
CA PRO A 19 75.03 -29.51 37.62
C PRO A 19 74.79 -28.64 38.84
N SER A 20 75.73 -27.74 39.12
CA SER A 20 75.73 -26.85 40.28
C SER A 20 74.40 -26.04 40.33
N ALA A 21 73.76 -25.94 41.51
CA ALA A 21 72.57 -25.20 41.83
C ALA A 21 72.59 -23.71 41.40
N VAL A 22 73.79 -23.18 41.13
CA VAL A 22 74.07 -21.81 40.66
C VAL A 22 73.63 -21.64 39.19
N ASN A 23 73.81 -22.65 38.32
CA ASN A 23 73.41 -22.55 36.90
C ASN A 23 71.85 -22.58 36.69
N TYR A 24 71.16 -23.28 37.59
CA TYR A 24 69.67 -23.37 37.52
C TYR A 24 68.98 -22.05 37.97
N ARG A 25 69.57 -21.38 39.01
CA ARG A 25 69.11 -20.06 39.45
C ARG A 25 69.33 -19.00 38.39
N TRP A 26 70.45 -19.02 37.69
CA TRP A 26 70.73 -18.03 36.62
C TRP A 26 69.89 -18.24 35.36
N GLN A 27 69.64 -19.46 34.95
CA GLN A 27 68.75 -19.76 33.85
C GLN A 27 67.24 -19.40 34.18
N ARG A 28 66.84 -19.64 35.43
CA ARG A 28 65.49 -19.24 35.91
C ARG A 28 65.35 -17.72 35.94
N GLN A 29 66.38 -17.00 36.39
CA GLN A 29 66.40 -15.53 36.38
C GLN A 29 66.33 -14.97 34.94
N LYS A 30 67.08 -15.55 34.00
CA LYS A 30 66.97 -15.15 32.56
C LYS A 30 65.62 -15.40 31.97
N ARG A 31 64.98 -16.53 32.28
CA ARG A 31 63.57 -16.82 31.80
C ARG A 31 62.57 -15.85 32.42
N VAL A 32 62.64 -15.59 33.69
CA VAL A 32 61.82 -14.62 34.38
C VAL A 32 62.03 -13.21 33.80
N PHE A 33 63.25 -12.81 33.56
CA PHE A 33 63.60 -11.52 32.95
C PHE A 33 63.06 -11.43 31.49
N ALA A 34 63.20 -12.49 30.70
CA ALA A 34 62.65 -12.54 29.33
C ALA A 34 61.11 -12.44 29.31
N VAL A 35 60.46 -13.12 30.27
CA VAL A 35 58.99 -13.01 30.40
C VAL A 35 58.55 -11.60 30.82
N LEU A 36 59.23 -10.99 31.78
CA LEU A 36 58.99 -9.62 32.23
C LEU A 36 59.23 -8.62 31.10
N MET A 37 60.30 -8.78 30.32
CA MET A 37 60.59 -7.96 29.14
C MET A 37 59.48 -8.12 28.07
N GLY A 38 59.01 -9.35 27.82
CA GLY A 38 57.89 -9.62 26.91
C GLY A 38 56.60 -8.98 27.38
N MET A 39 56.25 -9.10 28.65
CA MET A 39 55.09 -8.45 29.24
C MET A 39 55.19 -6.92 29.16
N SER A 40 56.36 -6.35 29.47
CA SER A 40 56.56 -4.89 29.35
C SER A 40 56.47 -4.40 27.92
N ALA A 41 56.98 -5.15 26.94
CA ALA A 41 56.84 -4.84 25.52
C ALA A 41 55.34 -4.87 25.06
N ILE A 42 54.59 -5.88 25.50
CA ILE A 42 53.16 -5.98 25.23
C ILE A 42 52.41 -4.80 25.88
N LEU A 43 52.72 -4.48 27.14
CA LEU A 43 52.08 -3.35 27.83
C LEU A 43 52.41 -2.02 27.13
N MET A 44 53.64 -1.83 26.69
CA MET A 44 54.06 -0.65 25.94
C MET A 44 53.34 -0.55 24.59
N LEU A 45 53.14 -1.66 23.92
CA LEU A 45 52.39 -1.74 22.67
C LEU A 45 50.91 -1.35 22.88
N PHE A 46 50.31 -1.79 23.99
CA PHE A 46 48.94 -1.35 24.37
C PHE A 46 48.90 0.15 24.71
N ILE A 47 49.89 0.68 25.44
CA ILE A 47 49.93 2.11 25.76
C ILE A 47 50.10 2.95 24.50
N VAL A 48 50.97 2.57 23.56
CA VAL A 48 51.18 3.24 22.28
C VAL A 48 49.89 3.19 21.47
N ARG A 49 49.19 2.03 21.40
CA ARG A 49 47.93 1.88 20.72
C ARG A 49 46.81 2.71 21.35
N LEU A 50 46.74 2.77 22.67
CA LEU A 50 45.80 3.61 23.40
C LEU A 50 46.06 5.11 23.13
N GLY A 51 47.34 5.52 23.21
CA GLY A 51 47.74 6.89 22.86
C GLY A 51 47.40 7.25 21.43
N TRP A 52 47.65 6.34 20.48
CA TRP A 52 47.24 6.52 19.09
C TRP A 52 45.72 6.72 18.96
N LEU A 53 44.92 5.88 19.64
CA LEU A 53 43.45 5.98 19.62
C LEU A 53 42.91 7.30 20.22
N GLN A 54 43.61 7.85 21.21
CA GLN A 54 43.20 9.05 21.93
C GLN A 54 43.73 10.36 21.31
N LEU A 55 44.94 10.35 20.74
CA LEU A 55 45.67 11.54 20.31
C LEU A 55 45.73 11.74 18.78
N ALA A 56 45.41 10.70 17.97
CA ALA A 56 45.45 10.82 16.53
C ALA A 56 44.44 11.86 16.07
N PRO A 57 44.86 12.94 15.39
CA PRO A 57 43.94 13.96 14.89
C PRO A 57 43.04 13.35 13.82
N SER A 58 41.79 13.78 13.80
CA SER A 58 40.77 13.39 12.78
C SER A 58 41.13 13.98 11.42
N ALA A 59 42.05 13.36 10.70
CA ALA A 59 42.34 13.74 9.31
C ALA A 59 41.19 13.31 8.40
N PRO A 60 40.72 14.16 7.48
CA PRO A 60 39.55 13.87 6.66
C PRO A 60 39.73 12.88 5.51
N ALA A 61 40.88 12.28 5.40
CA ALA A 61 41.18 11.37 4.29
C ALA A 61 42.06 10.21 4.74
N VAL A 62 41.51 9.16 5.25
CA VAL A 62 41.87 7.75 5.04
C VAL A 62 40.87 6.87 5.82
N ASN A 63 40.20 5.98 5.14
CA ASN A 63 39.26 4.97 5.65
C ASN A 63 39.97 3.91 6.50
N LEU A 64 40.38 4.23 7.72
CA LEU A 64 40.85 3.27 8.72
C LEU A 64 40.01 3.46 9.99
N GLY A 65 39.31 2.43 10.37
CA GLY A 65 38.38 2.16 11.46
C GLY A 65 38.23 3.05 12.71
N THR A 66 39.11 4.03 12.95
CA THR A 66 39.07 4.88 14.15
C THR A 66 37.98 5.96 14.14
N ASN A 67 37.62 6.47 12.98
CA ASN A 67 36.48 7.43 12.86
C ASN A 67 35.13 6.76 13.09
N ASN A 68 35.02 5.46 12.81
CA ASN A 68 33.81 4.70 13.07
C ASN A 68 33.63 4.47 14.58
N MET A 69 34.67 4.11 15.33
CA MET A 69 34.56 3.85 16.78
C MET A 69 34.15 5.08 17.57
N ARG A 70 34.69 6.28 17.25
CA ARG A 70 34.26 7.52 17.92
C ARG A 70 32.82 7.88 17.56
N ARG A 71 32.43 7.75 16.28
CA ARG A 71 31.05 7.95 15.83
C ARG A 71 30.11 6.94 16.45
N GLU A 72 30.50 5.68 16.51
CA GLU A 72 29.73 4.61 17.16
C GLU A 72 29.61 4.83 18.67
N ALA A 73 30.65 5.25 19.36
CA ALA A 73 30.63 5.58 20.79
C ALA A 73 29.73 6.80 21.07
N VAL A 74 29.73 7.80 20.18
CA VAL A 74 28.81 8.95 20.28
C VAL A 74 27.38 8.50 19.97
N ALA A 75 27.18 7.70 18.93
CA ALA A 75 25.87 7.18 18.55
C ALA A 75 25.25 6.28 19.64
N GLN A 76 26.06 5.49 20.36
CA GLN A 76 25.59 4.68 21.49
C GLN A 76 25.12 5.52 22.68
N ARG A 77 25.67 6.73 22.84
CA ARG A 77 25.31 7.67 23.91
C ARG A 77 24.20 8.65 23.50
N GLU A 78 23.89 8.73 22.21
CA GLU A 78 22.80 9.51 21.70
C GLU A 78 21.48 8.78 21.92
N LYS A 79 20.56 9.44 22.61
CA LYS A 79 19.18 8.98 22.75
C LYS A 79 18.30 9.91 21.93
N SER A 80 17.69 9.38 20.88
CA SER A 80 16.88 10.16 19.96
C SER A 80 15.43 9.69 19.94
N LEU A 81 14.53 10.63 19.72
CA LEU A 81 13.11 10.42 19.49
C LEU A 81 12.76 11.03 18.13
N GLU A 82 12.24 10.23 17.23
CA GLU A 82 11.73 10.70 15.95
C GLU A 82 10.41 11.45 16.16
N LEU A 83 10.37 12.71 15.73
CA LEU A 83 9.19 13.58 15.79
C LEU A 83 8.42 13.57 14.47
N ASP A 84 9.17 13.50 13.38
CA ASP A 84 8.68 13.45 12.01
C ASP A 84 9.67 12.66 11.17
N SER A 85 9.18 11.69 10.40
CA SER A 85 10.01 10.89 9.50
C SER A 85 10.59 11.68 8.32
N GLY A 86 10.09 12.90 8.09
CA GLY A 86 10.42 13.71 6.92
C GLY A 86 9.86 13.15 5.61
N ARG A 87 8.95 12.16 5.72
CA ARG A 87 8.30 11.52 4.59
C ARG A 87 7.24 12.44 3.99
N GLY A 88 7.16 12.49 2.66
CA GLY A 88 6.16 13.25 1.93
C GLY A 88 4.73 12.82 2.26
N ASP A 89 3.79 13.76 2.16
CA ASP A 89 2.39 13.56 2.51
C ASP A 89 1.49 13.47 1.28
N PHE A 90 0.32 12.87 1.50
CA PHE A 90 -0.76 12.85 0.54
C PHE A 90 -1.83 13.88 0.92
N VAL A 91 -2.32 14.57 -0.09
CA VAL A 91 -3.51 15.42 0.00
C VAL A 91 -4.52 14.99 -1.05
N ASP A 92 -5.78 15.27 -0.78
CA ASP A 92 -6.86 15.04 -1.73
C ASP A 92 -6.85 16.07 -2.87
N ARG A 93 -7.80 15.97 -3.81
CA ARG A 93 -7.92 16.89 -4.95
C ARG A 93 -8.19 18.35 -4.56
N HIS A 94 -8.68 18.60 -3.35
CA HIS A 94 -8.98 19.93 -2.77
C HIS A 94 -7.86 20.45 -1.86
N GLY A 95 -6.78 19.68 -1.67
CA GLY A 95 -5.66 20.03 -0.80
C GLY A 95 -5.86 19.66 0.67
N GLN A 96 -6.94 18.91 1.00
CA GLN A 96 -7.16 18.38 2.33
C GLN A 96 -6.16 17.27 2.65
N ALA A 97 -5.53 17.31 3.83
CA ALA A 97 -4.54 16.32 4.24
C ALA A 97 -5.17 14.93 4.41
N MET A 98 -4.59 13.95 3.73
CA MET A 98 -4.91 12.52 3.87
C MET A 98 -3.93 11.83 4.82
N THR A 99 -2.69 12.32 4.90
CA THR A 99 -1.64 11.81 5.80
C THR A 99 -0.95 12.94 6.52
N GLY A 100 -0.20 12.61 7.59
CA GLY A 100 0.71 13.55 8.22
C GLY A 100 0.05 14.57 9.15
N GLU A 101 -0.99 14.19 9.90
CA GLU A 101 -1.58 15.06 10.92
C GLU A 101 -0.61 15.31 12.05
N SER A 102 -0.40 16.59 12.40
CA SER A 102 0.45 16.98 13.52
C SER A 102 -0.35 17.40 14.74
N TYR A 103 0.03 16.88 15.90
CA TYR A 103 -0.54 17.29 17.18
C TYR A 103 0.48 17.25 18.32
N ARG A 104 0.13 17.76 19.48
CA ARG A 104 0.99 17.74 20.67
C ARG A 104 0.78 16.44 21.43
N ALA A 105 1.89 15.74 21.74
CA ALA A 105 1.93 14.51 22.52
C ALA A 105 2.99 14.61 23.63
N LEU A 106 2.85 13.75 24.64
CA LEU A 106 3.80 13.66 25.73
C LEU A 106 4.95 12.75 25.37
N ALA A 107 6.15 13.30 25.27
CA ALA A 107 7.39 12.54 25.09
C ALA A 107 8.08 12.32 26.45
N ILE A 108 8.52 11.10 26.72
CA ILE A 108 9.26 10.75 27.93
C ILE A 108 10.61 10.17 27.56
N PHE A 109 11.63 10.76 28.14
CA PHE A 109 13.03 10.38 27.95
C PHE A 109 13.48 9.58 29.19
N PRO A 110 14.09 8.39 29.02
CA PRO A 110 14.53 7.56 30.14
C PRO A 110 15.61 8.26 30.93
N LEU A 111 15.30 8.60 32.18
CA LEU A 111 16.23 9.16 33.15
C LEU A 111 16.22 8.35 34.43
N GLN A 112 17.33 8.39 35.17
CA GLN A 112 17.40 7.85 36.52
C GLN A 112 16.33 8.48 37.43
N GLU A 113 15.81 7.73 38.36
CA GLU A 113 14.67 8.12 39.21
C GLU A 113 14.94 9.44 39.98
N ARG A 114 16.20 9.62 40.45
CA ARG A 114 16.64 10.85 41.15
C ARG A 114 16.65 12.10 40.26
N ALA A 115 16.70 11.96 38.94
CA ALA A 115 16.72 13.07 37.98
C ALA A 115 15.31 13.45 37.48
N ARG A 116 14.28 12.69 37.85
CA ARG A 116 12.88 12.91 37.39
C ARG A 116 12.16 14.00 38.15
N GLY A 117 12.58 14.34 39.37
CA GLY A 117 11.97 15.37 40.20
C GLY A 117 11.00 14.82 41.27
N ASP A 118 10.08 15.66 41.76
CA ASP A 118 9.21 15.36 42.88
C ASP A 118 8.11 14.32 42.53
N ALA A 119 7.88 13.40 43.47
CA ALA A 119 6.82 12.39 43.37
C ALA A 119 5.41 13.00 43.22
N THR A 120 5.20 14.19 43.82
CA THR A 120 3.95 14.96 43.69
C THR A 120 3.72 15.44 42.26
N ALA A 121 4.76 15.86 41.55
CA ALA A 121 4.67 16.27 40.15
C ALA A 121 4.29 15.10 39.23
N ILE A 122 4.84 13.89 39.51
CA ILE A 122 4.49 12.68 38.76
C ILE A 122 3.04 12.27 39.02
N ALA A 123 2.54 12.42 40.26
CA ALA A 123 1.14 12.16 40.56
C ALA A 123 0.19 13.13 39.84
N LYS A 124 0.56 14.42 39.78
CA LYS A 124 -0.20 15.43 38.99
C LYS A 124 -0.17 15.13 37.50
N LEU A 125 0.95 14.65 36.95
CA LEU A 125 1.03 14.21 35.56
C LEU A 125 0.11 13.02 35.29
N ALA A 126 0.14 12.01 36.17
CA ALA A 126 -0.73 10.84 36.06
C ALA A 126 -2.22 11.23 36.09
N ALA A 127 -2.60 12.14 37.00
CA ALA A 127 -3.96 12.69 37.07
C ALA A 127 -4.35 13.42 35.78
N ALA A 128 -3.46 14.26 35.24
CA ALA A 128 -3.70 14.98 33.97
C ALA A 128 -3.87 14.02 32.77
N LEU A 129 -3.20 12.87 32.79
CA LEU A 129 -3.34 11.82 31.77
C LEU A 129 -4.49 10.83 32.05
N SER A 130 -5.20 11.01 33.18
CA SER A 130 -6.27 10.10 33.63
C SER A 130 -5.82 8.64 33.80
N VAL A 131 -4.59 8.44 34.31
CA VAL A 131 -4.00 7.12 34.53
C VAL A 131 -3.54 6.93 35.98
N PRO A 132 -3.52 5.69 36.52
CA PRO A 132 -2.96 5.42 37.83
C PRO A 132 -1.47 5.81 37.91
N THR A 133 -1.10 6.48 39.02
CA THR A 133 0.29 6.95 39.23
C THR A 133 1.32 5.82 39.15
N ASP A 134 0.97 4.64 39.66
CA ASP A 134 1.88 3.48 39.68
C ASP A 134 2.05 2.86 38.28
N GLU A 135 1.02 2.94 37.43
CA GLU A 135 1.08 2.53 36.04
C GLU A 135 2.06 3.44 35.26
N LEU A 136 1.90 4.76 35.40
CA LEU A 136 2.80 5.73 34.76
C LEU A 136 4.25 5.55 35.26
N LYS A 137 4.46 5.38 36.58
CA LYS A 137 5.79 5.13 37.15
C LYS A 137 6.42 3.84 36.62
N ARG A 138 5.62 2.78 36.49
CA ARG A 138 6.08 1.49 35.93
C ARG A 138 6.52 1.67 34.50
N TRP A 139 5.68 2.25 33.68
CA TRP A 139 5.98 2.52 32.27
C TRP A 139 7.25 3.37 32.14
N MET A 140 7.40 4.45 32.93
CA MET A 140 8.60 5.29 32.92
C MET A 140 9.86 4.53 33.33
N ARG A 141 9.78 3.52 34.21
CA ARG A 141 10.94 2.69 34.63
C ARG A 141 11.36 1.69 33.54
N GLU A 142 10.38 1.17 32.80
CA GLU A 142 10.60 0.16 31.75
C GLU A 142 11.16 0.75 30.45
N LEU A 143 11.09 2.05 30.28
CA LEU A 143 11.60 2.73 29.07
C LEU A 143 13.11 2.55 28.93
N GLN A 144 13.50 1.92 27.82
CA GLN A 144 14.91 1.79 27.41
C GLN A 144 15.35 2.91 26.45
N ALA A 145 14.43 3.49 25.70
CA ALA A 145 14.64 4.57 24.75
C ALA A 145 13.55 5.65 24.92
N PRO A 146 13.80 6.89 24.46
CA PRO A 146 12.77 7.93 24.43
C PRO A 146 11.54 7.45 23.67
N SER A 147 10.37 7.70 24.22
CA SER A 147 9.09 7.30 23.61
C SER A 147 7.99 8.31 23.89
N PHE A 148 7.02 8.37 23.00
CA PHE A 148 5.78 9.06 23.26
C PHE A 148 4.86 8.21 24.15
N TRP A 149 4.14 8.86 25.03
CA TRP A 149 3.10 8.23 25.83
C TRP A 149 1.94 7.78 24.94
N GLN A 150 1.52 6.52 25.13
CA GLN A 150 0.32 5.96 24.49
C GLN A 150 -0.68 5.62 25.56
N GLY A 151 -1.93 6.02 25.38
CA GLY A 151 -3.03 5.60 26.24
C GLY A 151 -3.28 4.10 26.11
N LYS A 152 -3.95 3.53 27.10
CA LYS A 152 -4.30 2.11 27.11
C LYS A 152 -5.21 1.78 25.92
N GLY A 153 -4.74 0.89 25.04
CA GLY A 153 -5.44 0.51 23.81
C GLY A 153 -5.27 1.45 22.63
N GLU A 154 -4.49 2.55 22.77
CA GLU A 154 -4.14 3.42 21.66
C GLU A 154 -2.95 2.83 20.89
N SER A 155 -3.04 2.86 19.56
CA SER A 155 -1.96 2.42 18.66
C SER A 155 -1.00 3.54 18.29
N VAL A 156 -1.36 4.78 18.61
CA VAL A 156 -0.60 6.00 18.35
C VAL A 156 -0.43 6.82 19.64
N PRO A 157 0.53 7.74 19.73
CA PRO A 157 0.69 8.60 20.90
C PRO A 157 -0.57 9.38 21.24
N HIS A 158 -0.87 9.47 22.52
CA HIS A 158 -2.06 10.16 23.02
C HIS A 158 -2.03 11.65 22.66
N ARG A 159 -3.12 12.12 22.03
CA ARG A 159 -3.30 13.55 21.69
C ARG A 159 -3.66 14.33 22.96
N LEU A 160 -2.82 15.26 23.36
CA LEU A 160 -3.06 16.10 24.51
C LEU A 160 -4.13 17.17 24.22
N THR A 161 -5.09 17.31 25.14
CA THR A 161 -6.09 18.38 25.11
C THR A 161 -5.46 19.72 25.53
N ALA A 162 -6.14 20.83 25.27
CA ALA A 162 -5.70 22.16 25.71
C ALA A 162 -5.54 22.26 27.24
N GLU A 163 -6.41 21.61 28.00
CA GLU A 163 -6.34 21.55 29.46
C GLU A 163 -5.13 20.75 29.95
N GLN A 164 -4.89 19.57 29.34
CA GLN A 164 -3.71 18.73 29.62
C GLN A 164 -2.42 19.50 29.31
N LEU A 165 -2.36 20.20 28.18
CA LEU A 165 -1.22 21.04 27.80
C LEU A 165 -0.95 22.13 28.83
N GLY A 166 -2.00 22.82 29.31
CA GLY A 166 -1.88 23.85 30.34
C GLY A 166 -1.39 23.30 31.69
N THR A 167 -1.84 22.12 32.06
CA THR A 167 -1.44 21.45 33.31
C THR A 167 -0.01 20.92 33.22
N ILE A 168 0.30 20.16 32.18
CA ILE A 168 1.61 19.52 31.99
C ILE A 168 2.72 20.57 31.79
N GLY A 169 2.43 21.66 31.09
CA GLY A 169 3.42 22.75 30.86
C GLY A 169 3.89 23.45 32.16
N LYS A 170 3.12 23.37 33.24
CA LYS A 170 3.50 23.91 34.56
C LYS A 170 4.32 22.93 35.40
N LEU A 171 4.34 21.63 35.03
CA LEU A 171 5.07 20.60 35.76
C LEU A 171 6.55 20.59 35.36
N ARG A 172 7.44 20.64 36.36
CA ARG A 172 8.89 20.52 36.16
C ARG A 172 9.32 19.08 36.45
N ILE A 173 9.13 18.20 35.45
CA ILE A 173 9.54 16.78 35.55
C ILE A 173 10.69 16.55 34.59
N GLY A 174 11.81 16.07 35.12
CA GLY A 174 12.97 15.72 34.30
C GLY A 174 12.61 14.64 33.26
N GLY A 175 13.03 14.85 32.02
CA GLY A 175 12.80 13.91 30.93
C GLY A 175 11.36 13.89 30.37
N VAL A 176 10.46 14.68 30.90
CA VAL A 176 9.08 14.82 30.39
C VAL A 176 8.98 16.09 29.55
N ARG A 177 8.51 15.97 28.32
CA ARG A 177 8.37 17.09 27.37
C ARG A 177 7.08 16.96 26.56
N VAL A 178 6.42 18.05 26.30
CA VAL A 178 5.36 18.15 25.29
C VAL A 178 6.01 18.45 23.94
N MET A 179 5.86 17.55 23.00
CA MET A 179 6.49 17.65 21.69
C MET A 179 5.47 17.48 20.55
N PRO A 180 5.74 18.04 19.36
CA PRO A 180 4.94 17.72 18.20
C PRO A 180 5.15 16.24 17.85
N TYR A 181 4.07 15.57 17.51
CA TYR A 181 4.07 14.23 16.94
C TYR A 181 3.33 14.27 15.60
N ARG A 182 3.89 13.63 14.60
CA ARG A 182 3.27 13.53 13.28
C ARG A 182 2.70 12.15 13.07
N ASN A 183 1.35 12.07 13.11
CA ASN A 183 0.63 10.84 12.82
C ASN A 183 0.51 10.67 11.29
N ARG A 184 1.14 9.62 10.77
CA ARG A 184 1.12 9.35 9.33
C ARG A 184 -0.28 9.03 8.82
N TYR A 185 -1.06 8.26 9.57
CA TYR A 185 -2.38 7.76 9.16
C TYR A 185 -3.46 8.21 10.14
N PRO A 186 -3.93 9.47 10.03
CA PRO A 186 -5.02 9.95 10.87
C PRO A 186 -6.36 9.40 10.36
N GLY A 187 -7.22 8.96 11.30
CA GLY A 187 -8.55 8.44 10.98
C GLY A 187 -8.56 6.98 10.56
N SER A 188 -9.77 6.43 10.38
CA SER A 188 -10.01 5.00 10.12
C SER A 188 -10.21 4.67 8.64
N TYR A 189 -10.56 5.64 7.80
CA TYR A 189 -10.84 5.43 6.37
C TYR A 189 -9.73 5.98 5.49
N GLN A 190 -9.95 7.04 4.77
CA GLN A 190 -8.95 7.79 3.99
C GLN A 190 -8.29 7.01 2.85
N ALA A 191 -9.03 6.16 2.15
CA ALA A 191 -8.54 5.38 1.01
C ALA A 191 -7.27 4.55 1.31
N MET A 192 -7.23 3.88 2.47
CA MET A 192 -6.01 3.23 2.97
C MET A 192 -5.38 2.25 1.98
N HIS A 193 -6.16 1.49 1.19
CA HIS A 193 -5.61 0.59 0.18
C HIS A 193 -4.99 1.32 -1.02
N ALA A 194 -5.52 2.50 -1.39
CA ALA A 194 -4.94 3.32 -2.45
C ALA A 194 -3.66 4.02 -1.98
N ILE A 195 -3.66 4.57 -0.76
CA ILE A 195 -2.49 5.19 -0.15
C ILE A 195 -1.45 4.13 0.20
N GLY A 196 -1.84 3.05 0.86
CA GLY A 196 -0.95 2.00 1.33
C GLY A 196 -0.42 2.23 2.75
N TYR A 197 0.66 1.57 3.08
CA TYR A 197 1.27 1.61 4.40
C TYR A 197 2.79 1.54 4.34
N VAL A 198 3.47 1.92 5.41
CA VAL A 198 4.91 1.75 5.59
C VAL A 198 5.21 0.69 6.64
N SER A 199 6.13 -0.21 6.34
CA SER A 199 6.60 -1.25 7.26
C SER A 199 8.05 -1.65 6.95
N GLN A 200 8.61 -2.52 7.77
CA GLN A 200 9.95 -3.07 7.55
C GLN A 200 9.87 -4.22 6.55
N HIS A 201 10.66 -4.13 5.46
CA HIS A 201 10.78 -5.14 4.43
C HIS A 201 12.27 -5.41 4.12
N PRO A 202 13.02 -6.11 5.00
CA PRO A 202 14.46 -6.31 4.82
C PRO A 202 14.83 -6.96 3.48
N GLU A 203 14.01 -7.91 3.00
CA GLU A 203 14.24 -8.60 1.72
C GLU A 203 14.09 -7.64 0.53
N TRP A 204 13.06 -6.78 0.54
CA TRP A 204 12.88 -5.78 -0.52
C TRP A 204 14.00 -4.74 -0.50
N LEU A 205 14.49 -4.36 0.68
CA LEU A 205 15.62 -3.46 0.83
C LEU A 205 16.88 -4.06 0.18
N ARG A 206 17.17 -5.34 0.40
CA ARG A 206 18.30 -6.03 -0.24
C ARG A 206 18.21 -6.07 -1.76
N ILE A 207 17.01 -6.25 -2.31
CA ILE A 207 16.79 -6.41 -3.75
C ILE A 207 16.66 -5.05 -4.45
N ARG A 208 15.78 -4.17 -3.94
CA ARG A 208 15.39 -2.92 -4.62
C ARG A 208 16.30 -1.73 -4.31
N TYR A 209 17.03 -1.78 -3.17
CA TYR A 209 17.81 -0.68 -2.61
C TYR A 209 19.24 -1.09 -2.24
N ALA A 210 19.78 -2.10 -2.94
CA ALA A 210 21.13 -2.62 -2.67
C ALA A 210 22.23 -1.54 -2.72
N SER A 211 22.15 -0.61 -3.67
CA SER A 211 23.11 0.50 -3.82
C SER A 211 23.02 1.51 -2.67
N GLU A 212 21.82 1.78 -2.18
CA GLU A 212 21.56 2.68 -1.06
C GLU A 212 22.05 2.06 0.27
N LEU A 213 21.83 0.75 0.44
CA LEU A 213 22.35 -0.02 1.58
C LEU A 213 23.89 -0.05 1.58
N ALA A 214 24.50 -0.35 0.43
CA ALA A 214 25.96 -0.39 0.29
C ALA A 214 26.59 0.99 0.55
N ALA A 215 25.93 2.06 0.15
CA ALA A 215 26.35 3.43 0.40
C ALA A 215 26.03 3.94 1.81
N GLY A 216 25.45 3.13 2.69
CA GLY A 216 25.05 3.51 4.05
C GLY A 216 23.93 4.55 4.14
N ARG A 217 23.24 4.81 3.02
CA ARG A 217 22.09 5.73 2.97
C ARG A 217 20.80 5.08 3.46
N MET A 218 20.77 3.77 3.57
CA MET A 218 19.66 2.97 4.13
C MET A 218 20.19 1.91 5.09
N LYS A 219 19.29 1.48 5.97
CA LYS A 219 19.52 0.35 6.90
C LYS A 219 18.44 -0.71 6.65
N LEU A 220 18.74 -1.97 6.98
CA LEU A 220 17.75 -3.06 6.87
C LEU A 220 16.55 -2.89 7.81
N THR A 221 16.68 -2.02 8.81
CA THR A 221 15.62 -1.66 9.76
C THR A 221 14.75 -0.50 9.30
N ASP A 222 15.09 0.16 8.17
CA ASP A 222 14.30 1.27 7.66
C ASP A 222 12.92 0.79 7.22
N ARG A 223 11.92 1.64 7.46
CA ARG A 223 10.56 1.42 7.00
C ARG A 223 10.39 1.98 5.60
N ILE A 224 9.78 1.20 4.71
CA ILE A 224 9.50 1.56 3.32
C ILE A 224 8.04 1.29 3.00
N GLY A 225 7.55 1.86 1.91
CA GLY A 225 6.19 1.61 1.42
C GLY A 225 5.96 0.14 1.10
N GLY A 226 4.96 -0.47 1.75
CA GLY A 226 4.59 -1.88 1.60
C GLY A 226 3.55 -2.11 0.52
N ALA A 227 2.66 -1.14 0.27
CA ALA A 227 1.58 -1.24 -0.71
C ALA A 227 1.17 0.15 -1.23
N GLY A 228 0.33 0.19 -2.25
CA GLY A 228 -0.29 1.39 -2.80
C GLY A 228 0.69 2.48 -3.23
N LEU A 229 0.28 3.74 -3.13
CA LEU A 229 1.12 4.90 -3.46
C LEU A 229 2.35 5.04 -2.55
N GLU A 230 2.28 4.58 -1.30
CA GLU A 230 3.44 4.52 -0.42
C GLU A 230 4.57 3.71 -1.03
N ARG A 231 4.24 2.61 -1.71
CA ARG A 231 5.20 1.73 -2.38
C ARG A 231 5.67 2.28 -3.72
N SER A 232 4.73 2.69 -4.59
CA SER A 232 5.08 3.14 -5.95
C SER A 232 5.88 4.45 -5.95
N LEU A 233 5.62 5.34 -4.98
CA LEU A 233 6.28 6.63 -4.84
C LEU A 233 7.36 6.65 -3.75
N GLU A 234 7.77 5.51 -3.18
CA GLU A 234 8.72 5.39 -2.07
C GLU A 234 9.94 6.32 -2.22
N ARG A 235 10.59 6.35 -3.40
CA ARG A 235 11.80 7.15 -3.62
C ARG A 235 11.57 8.66 -3.57
N LEU A 236 10.36 9.12 -3.85
CA LEU A 236 9.95 10.52 -3.76
C LEU A 236 9.48 10.87 -2.35
N LEU A 237 8.70 9.98 -1.75
CA LEU A 237 8.13 10.17 -0.42
C LEU A 237 9.15 10.17 0.70
N ARG A 238 10.24 9.43 0.55
CA ARG A 238 11.24 9.25 1.61
C ARG A 238 11.86 10.55 2.12
N GLY A 239 11.85 11.61 1.32
CA GLY A 239 12.35 12.90 1.71
C GLY A 239 13.88 12.94 1.90
N VAL A 240 14.32 13.85 2.76
CA VAL A 240 15.74 14.15 3.02
C VAL A 240 16.20 13.79 4.44
N GLY A 241 15.37 13.10 5.18
CA GLY A 241 15.65 12.58 6.52
C GLY A 241 14.66 13.03 7.59
N PRO A 242 14.68 12.40 8.76
CA PRO A 242 13.77 12.67 9.86
C PRO A 242 14.12 13.93 10.64
N THR A 243 13.13 14.50 11.32
CA THR A 243 13.32 15.44 12.41
C THR A 243 13.31 14.68 13.72
N ILE A 244 14.40 14.76 14.48
CA ILE A 244 14.60 14.05 15.73
C ILE A 244 14.87 15.03 16.88
N ALA A 245 14.40 14.65 18.06
CA ALA A 245 14.86 15.25 19.32
C ALA A 245 15.92 14.34 19.93
N SER A 246 17.12 14.86 20.09
CA SER A 246 18.23 14.07 20.65
C SER A 246 18.86 14.73 21.87
N TYR A 247 19.39 13.91 22.76
CA TYR A 247 20.24 14.32 23.88
C TYR A 247 21.29 13.23 24.13
N TYR A 248 22.37 13.62 24.82
CA TYR A 248 23.47 12.74 25.10
C TYR A 248 23.48 12.30 26.55
N THR A 249 23.81 11.03 26.81
CA THR A 249 23.92 10.45 28.14
C THR A 249 25.33 9.95 28.39
N ASP A 250 25.72 9.88 29.67
CA ASP A 250 26.90 9.15 30.09
C ASP A 250 26.67 7.62 30.09
N GLY A 251 27.68 6.85 30.47
CA GLY A 251 27.60 5.37 30.54
C GLY A 251 26.57 4.84 31.55
N ALA A 252 26.04 5.69 32.44
CA ALA A 252 25.01 5.38 33.42
C ALA A 252 23.61 5.91 33.00
N ASN A 253 23.42 6.29 31.72
CA ASN A 253 22.19 6.91 31.20
C ASN A 253 21.81 8.24 31.90
N LYS A 254 22.76 8.96 32.46
CA LYS A 254 22.54 10.28 33.03
C LYS A 254 22.79 11.34 31.96
N PRO A 255 21.90 12.36 31.80
CA PRO A 255 22.13 13.45 30.86
C PRO A 255 23.45 14.14 31.10
N LEU A 256 24.19 14.41 30.03
CA LEU A 256 25.43 15.18 30.13
C LEU A 256 25.11 16.64 30.44
N ASN A 257 25.66 17.19 31.53
CA ASN A 257 25.49 18.58 31.93
C ASN A 257 26.01 19.51 30.82
N GLY A 258 25.20 20.56 30.51
CA GLY A 258 25.55 21.55 29.49
C GLY A 258 25.23 21.13 28.05
N LEU A 259 24.69 19.94 27.83
CA LEU A 259 24.17 19.50 26.54
C LEU A 259 22.65 19.38 26.62
N ASP A 260 21.96 20.47 26.31
CA ASP A 260 20.51 20.49 26.22
C ASP A 260 20.02 19.62 25.06
N MET A 261 18.74 19.24 25.15
CA MET A 261 18.06 18.53 24.05
C MET A 261 18.14 19.36 22.77
N ARG A 262 18.56 18.73 21.68
CA ARG A 262 18.67 19.34 20.35
C ARG A 262 17.58 18.82 19.43
N LEU A 263 16.98 19.71 18.70
CA LEU A 263 16.15 19.37 17.55
C LEU A 263 17.06 19.33 16.31
N LEU A 264 17.18 18.15 15.71
CA LEU A 264 17.97 17.93 14.51
C LEU A 264 17.00 17.53 13.40
N GLY A 265 17.07 18.20 12.28
CA GLY A 265 16.26 17.90 11.10
C GLY A 265 16.85 18.55 9.87
N PRO A 266 16.46 18.09 8.69
CA PRO A 266 16.90 18.70 7.44
C PRO A 266 16.34 20.10 7.30
N SER A 267 17.17 21.06 6.89
CA SER A 267 16.79 22.46 6.64
C SER A 267 16.43 22.73 5.17
N ASN A 268 15.95 21.71 4.44
CA ASN A 268 15.60 21.86 3.05
C ASN A 268 14.15 22.37 2.89
N PRO A 269 13.91 23.59 2.37
CA PRO A 269 12.58 24.19 2.27
C PRO A 269 11.70 23.53 1.18
N TYR A 270 12.27 22.67 0.35
CA TYR A 270 11.54 21.95 -0.71
C TYR A 270 10.97 20.60 -0.25
N TYR A 271 11.36 20.12 0.94
CA TYR A 271 10.94 18.83 1.48
C TYR A 271 10.29 18.97 2.87
N PRO A 272 9.37 18.07 3.22
CA PRO A 272 8.88 16.90 2.47
C PRO A 272 8.00 17.26 1.27
N LEU A 273 7.93 16.37 0.26
CA LEU A 273 7.06 16.56 -0.89
C LEU A 273 5.58 16.37 -0.52
N GLN A 274 4.71 16.98 -1.30
CA GLN A 274 3.26 16.82 -1.20
C GLN A 274 2.73 16.16 -2.47
N ILE A 275 2.05 15.04 -2.34
CA ILE A 275 1.43 14.28 -3.42
C ILE A 275 -0.04 14.64 -3.48
N VAL A 276 -0.45 15.33 -4.54
CA VAL A 276 -1.86 15.70 -4.77
C VAL A 276 -2.55 14.54 -5.49
N THR A 277 -3.47 13.89 -4.80
CA THR A 277 -4.25 12.78 -5.37
C THR A 277 -5.45 13.31 -6.16
N THR A 278 -6.10 12.43 -6.91
CA THR A 278 -7.37 12.71 -7.58
C THR A 278 -8.58 12.38 -6.71
N ILE A 279 -8.34 11.75 -5.55
CA ILE A 279 -9.39 11.36 -4.60
C ILE A 279 -10.07 12.62 -4.02
N ASP A 280 -11.39 12.54 -3.90
CA ASP A 280 -12.17 13.42 -3.06
C ASP A 280 -12.33 12.78 -1.68
N LEU A 281 -11.66 13.31 -0.68
CA LEU A 281 -11.56 12.67 0.64
C LEU A 281 -12.91 12.63 1.37
N ALA A 282 -13.72 13.66 1.23
CA ALA A 282 -15.04 13.71 1.86
C ALA A 282 -15.92 12.61 1.29
N LEU A 283 -15.99 12.53 -0.03
CA LEU A 283 -16.76 11.53 -0.75
C LEU A 283 -16.22 10.10 -0.50
N GLN A 284 -14.91 9.91 -0.49
CA GLN A 284 -14.27 8.64 -0.16
C GLN A 284 -14.73 8.13 1.21
N ASN A 285 -14.70 8.99 2.23
CA ASN A 285 -15.08 8.61 3.59
C ASN A 285 -16.58 8.33 3.72
N GLU A 286 -17.44 9.10 3.03
CA GLU A 286 -18.88 8.84 2.97
C GLU A 286 -19.20 7.49 2.33
N ILE A 287 -18.54 7.17 1.21
CA ILE A 287 -18.71 5.89 0.52
C ILE A 287 -18.20 4.73 1.40
N GLU A 288 -17.05 4.88 2.06
CA GLU A 288 -16.54 3.85 2.96
C GLU A 288 -17.49 3.58 4.13
N ALA A 289 -18.01 4.64 4.76
CA ALA A 289 -18.99 4.51 5.83
C ALA A 289 -20.28 3.83 5.36
N TYR A 290 -20.76 4.18 4.17
CA TYR A 290 -21.94 3.55 3.56
C TYR A 290 -21.72 2.06 3.25
N VAL A 291 -20.55 1.71 2.71
CA VAL A 291 -20.13 0.33 2.43
C VAL A 291 -20.11 -0.52 3.70
N ASP A 292 -19.56 0.03 4.79
CA ASP A 292 -19.52 -0.64 6.11
C ASP A 292 -20.92 -0.81 6.70
N ALA A 293 -21.72 0.26 6.71
CA ALA A 293 -23.10 0.21 7.19
C ALA A 293 -23.96 -0.78 6.37
N SER A 294 -23.64 -0.95 5.11
CA SER A 294 -24.30 -1.91 4.23
C SER A 294 -23.79 -3.34 4.39
N GLY A 295 -22.71 -3.60 5.15
CA GLY A 295 -22.17 -4.93 5.42
C GLY A 295 -21.52 -5.57 4.18
N LEU A 296 -20.64 -4.86 3.48
CA LEU A 296 -19.75 -5.42 2.47
C LEU A 296 -18.49 -5.93 3.15
N ASP A 297 -18.43 -7.22 3.44
CA ASP A 297 -17.31 -7.83 4.17
C ASP A 297 -16.07 -8.02 3.29
N GLU A 298 -16.25 -8.33 2.00
CA GLU A 298 -15.17 -8.61 1.04
C GLU A 298 -15.56 -8.10 -0.35
N GLY A 299 -14.68 -7.31 -0.97
CA GLY A 299 -14.92 -6.73 -2.28
C GLY A 299 -14.38 -5.31 -2.45
N ALA A 300 -14.91 -4.57 -3.42
CA ALA A 300 -14.41 -3.24 -3.75
C ALA A 300 -15.48 -2.32 -4.37
N VAL A 301 -15.23 -1.02 -4.26
CA VAL A 301 -15.92 0.04 -5.00
C VAL A 301 -14.87 0.92 -5.68
N VAL A 302 -15.06 1.21 -6.96
CA VAL A 302 -14.27 2.18 -7.73
C VAL A 302 -15.19 3.22 -8.31
N VAL A 303 -14.89 4.48 -8.06
CA VAL A 303 -15.61 5.65 -8.64
C VAL A 303 -14.62 6.41 -9.50
N LEU A 304 -14.94 6.57 -10.79
CA LEU A 304 -14.15 7.38 -11.72
C LEU A 304 -14.94 8.59 -12.19
N ASP A 305 -14.24 9.68 -12.43
CA ASP A 305 -14.76 10.82 -13.16
C ASP A 305 -15.03 10.39 -14.62
N ALA A 306 -16.28 10.51 -15.06
CA ALA A 306 -16.69 10.08 -16.38
C ALA A 306 -16.03 10.90 -17.52
N ALA A 307 -15.61 12.13 -17.25
CA ALA A 307 -15.01 13.01 -18.26
C ALA A 307 -13.54 12.65 -18.58
N ASN A 308 -12.81 12.07 -17.64
CA ASN A 308 -11.36 11.91 -17.79
C ASN A 308 -10.78 10.60 -17.25
N GLY A 309 -11.54 9.84 -16.46
CA GLY A 309 -11.11 8.58 -15.85
C GLY A 309 -10.29 8.74 -14.58
N ASP A 310 -10.19 9.94 -13.98
CA ASP A 310 -9.55 10.13 -12.68
C ASP A 310 -10.27 9.34 -11.59
N ILE A 311 -9.50 8.71 -10.69
CA ILE A 311 -10.03 7.94 -9.57
C ILE A 311 -10.48 8.91 -8.49
N ILE A 312 -11.80 9.02 -8.29
CA ILE A 312 -12.42 9.92 -7.29
C ILE A 312 -12.55 9.23 -5.94
N ALA A 313 -12.86 7.93 -5.95
CA ALA A 313 -12.87 7.10 -4.76
C ALA A 313 -12.45 5.66 -5.10
N MET A 314 -11.75 5.03 -4.15
CA MET A 314 -11.33 3.63 -4.25
C MET A 314 -11.43 2.96 -2.89
N VAL A 315 -12.39 2.06 -2.75
CA VAL A 315 -12.68 1.33 -1.52
C VAL A 315 -12.37 -0.14 -1.71
N SER A 316 -11.75 -0.75 -0.72
CA SER A 316 -11.49 -2.20 -0.68
C SER A 316 -11.84 -2.75 0.71
N ARG A 317 -12.37 -3.97 0.74
CA ARG A 317 -12.69 -4.72 1.97
C ARG A 317 -12.19 -6.16 1.86
N PRO A 318 -11.70 -6.76 2.99
CA PRO A 318 -11.58 -6.18 4.33
C PRO A 318 -10.71 -4.94 4.40
N GLN A 319 -10.94 -4.08 5.42
CA GLN A 319 -10.23 -2.81 5.53
C GLN A 319 -8.74 -3.01 5.87
N LEU A 320 -7.87 -2.20 5.27
CA LEU A 320 -6.46 -2.12 5.63
C LEU A 320 -6.30 -1.27 6.90
N SER A 321 -5.61 -1.82 7.88
CA SER A 321 -5.21 -1.09 9.10
C SER A 321 -3.68 -1.04 9.20
N PRO A 322 -3.04 0.11 8.92
CA PRO A 322 -1.58 0.24 8.99
C PRO A 322 -0.99 -0.02 10.38
N SER A 323 -1.78 0.17 11.45
CA SER A 323 -1.37 -0.06 12.84
C SER A 323 -1.51 -1.52 13.28
N SER A 324 -2.23 -2.35 12.52
CA SER A 324 -2.53 -3.75 12.87
C SER A 324 -2.47 -4.69 11.67
N LEU A 325 -1.37 -4.60 10.91
CA LEU A 325 -1.14 -5.43 9.72
C LEU A 325 -1.21 -6.92 10.08
N GLY A 326 -1.99 -7.68 9.31
CA GLY A 326 -2.18 -9.12 9.52
C GLY A 326 -3.15 -9.48 10.66
N ALA A 327 -3.81 -8.52 11.29
CA ALA A 327 -4.86 -8.79 12.25
C ALA A 327 -6.08 -9.43 11.57
N LYS A 328 -6.83 -10.26 12.33
CA LYS A 328 -8.06 -10.87 11.83
C LYS A 328 -9.06 -9.79 11.40
N GLY A 329 -9.63 -9.93 10.22
CA GLY A 329 -10.60 -8.97 9.66
C GLY A 329 -9.97 -7.79 8.93
N THR A 330 -8.63 -7.82 8.69
CA THR A 330 -7.92 -6.86 7.83
C THR A 330 -7.29 -7.57 6.64
N ASP A 331 -7.17 -6.87 5.51
CA ASP A 331 -6.43 -7.34 4.33
C ASP A 331 -5.50 -6.22 3.84
N THR A 332 -4.35 -6.61 3.33
CA THR A 332 -3.42 -5.69 2.67
C THR A 332 -3.62 -5.63 1.17
N ALA A 333 -4.34 -6.59 0.59
CA ALA A 333 -4.65 -6.64 -0.82
C ALA A 333 -5.71 -5.60 -1.19
N ASN A 334 -5.47 -4.85 -2.26
CA ASN A 334 -6.44 -3.91 -2.81
C ASN A 334 -7.35 -4.61 -3.81
N HIS A 335 -8.54 -5.00 -3.38
CA HIS A 335 -9.54 -5.69 -4.21
C HIS A 335 -10.03 -4.86 -5.39
N ALA A 336 -9.87 -3.53 -5.38
CA ALA A 336 -10.22 -2.65 -6.50
C ALA A 336 -9.38 -2.88 -7.76
N ILE A 337 -8.16 -3.41 -7.59
CA ILE A 337 -7.19 -3.67 -8.67
C ILE A 337 -6.82 -5.16 -8.79
N ARG A 338 -7.50 -6.02 -8.04
CA ARG A 338 -7.37 -7.47 -8.10
C ARG A 338 -8.36 -8.05 -9.10
N ALA A 339 -7.91 -9.00 -9.92
CA ALA A 339 -8.71 -9.57 -11.00
C ALA A 339 -9.45 -10.84 -10.55
N VAL A 340 -10.77 -10.80 -10.63
CA VAL A 340 -11.65 -11.95 -10.34
C VAL A 340 -12.67 -12.15 -11.48
N ALA A 341 -13.41 -13.25 -11.46
CA ALA A 341 -14.39 -13.54 -12.51
C ALA A 341 -15.51 -12.49 -12.54
N PRO A 342 -15.74 -11.81 -13.70
CA PRO A 342 -16.70 -10.71 -13.82
C PRO A 342 -18.16 -11.17 -14.03
N GLY A 343 -18.37 -12.42 -14.44
CA GLY A 343 -19.67 -12.88 -14.86
C GLY A 343 -20.24 -12.03 -15.98
N SER A 344 -21.54 -11.77 -15.94
CA SER A 344 -22.28 -11.09 -17.01
C SER A 344 -21.87 -9.64 -17.31
N ILE A 345 -20.96 -9.03 -16.55
CA ILE A 345 -20.34 -7.74 -16.98
C ILE A 345 -19.59 -7.95 -18.29
N PHE A 346 -18.94 -9.12 -18.46
CA PHE A 346 -18.17 -9.44 -19.65
C PHE A 346 -19.01 -9.53 -20.93
N LYS A 347 -20.34 -9.68 -20.84
CA LYS A 347 -21.24 -9.66 -22.01
C LYS A 347 -21.16 -8.35 -22.78
N LEU A 348 -20.78 -7.22 -22.14
CA LEU A 348 -20.48 -5.96 -22.85
C LEU A 348 -19.30 -6.14 -23.82
N VAL A 349 -18.26 -6.88 -23.42
CA VAL A 349 -17.11 -7.18 -24.27
C VAL A 349 -17.48 -8.13 -25.40
N THR A 350 -18.27 -9.15 -25.10
CA THR A 350 -18.74 -10.13 -26.10
C THR A 350 -19.64 -9.48 -27.14
N ALA A 351 -20.58 -8.60 -26.73
CA ALA A 351 -21.41 -7.82 -27.62
C ALA A 351 -20.55 -6.90 -28.51
N ALA A 352 -19.59 -6.16 -27.91
CA ALA A 352 -18.68 -5.34 -28.69
C ALA A 352 -17.91 -6.15 -29.73
N ALA A 353 -17.36 -7.30 -29.34
CA ALA A 353 -16.61 -8.17 -30.26
C ALA A 353 -17.44 -8.62 -31.46
N ALA A 354 -18.68 -9.02 -31.21
CA ALA A 354 -19.56 -9.55 -32.25
C ALA A 354 -20.10 -8.44 -33.16
N LEU A 355 -20.46 -7.27 -32.63
CA LEU A 355 -20.86 -6.08 -33.40
C LEU A 355 -19.71 -5.59 -34.31
N GLU A 356 -18.48 -5.47 -33.76
CA GLU A 356 -17.29 -5.06 -34.51
C GLU A 356 -16.92 -6.05 -35.64
N ALA A 357 -17.19 -7.35 -35.43
CA ALA A 357 -16.93 -8.39 -36.42
C ALA A 357 -18.09 -8.56 -37.44
N GLY A 358 -19.22 -7.83 -37.28
CA GLY A 358 -20.41 -7.99 -38.11
C GLY A 358 -21.07 -9.35 -37.97
N LEU A 359 -20.91 -10.02 -36.84
CA LEU A 359 -21.46 -11.35 -36.54
C LEU A 359 -22.80 -11.33 -35.84
N THR A 360 -23.27 -10.14 -35.46
CA THR A 360 -24.57 -9.87 -34.86
C THR A 360 -24.97 -8.40 -35.06
N GLU A 361 -26.23 -8.08 -34.89
CA GLU A 361 -26.81 -6.73 -34.86
C GLU A 361 -27.78 -6.59 -33.69
N GLU A 362 -28.10 -5.33 -33.28
CA GLU A 362 -28.96 -5.08 -32.10
C GLU A 362 -30.33 -5.75 -32.18
N GLU A 363 -30.92 -5.80 -33.39
CA GLU A 363 -32.26 -6.35 -33.64
C GLU A 363 -32.22 -7.84 -34.02
N GLU A 364 -31.08 -8.47 -34.06
CA GLU A 364 -31.02 -9.93 -34.33
C GLU A 364 -31.71 -10.69 -33.19
N HIS A 365 -32.57 -11.64 -33.58
CA HIS A 365 -33.37 -12.44 -32.67
C HIS A 365 -32.68 -13.74 -32.27
N PHE A 366 -32.82 -14.09 -31.01
CA PHE A 366 -32.33 -15.34 -30.39
C PHE A 366 -33.47 -16.05 -29.68
N GLU A 367 -33.51 -17.37 -29.76
CA GLU A 367 -34.42 -18.21 -29.00
C GLU A 367 -33.78 -18.65 -27.70
N CYS A 368 -34.49 -18.50 -26.58
CA CYS A 368 -34.04 -18.92 -25.26
C CYS A 368 -35.15 -19.68 -24.56
N ASP A 369 -35.05 -20.98 -24.54
CA ASP A 369 -35.95 -21.91 -23.84
C ASP A 369 -35.48 -22.28 -22.40
N GLY A 370 -34.34 -21.71 -21.97
CA GLY A 370 -33.73 -21.96 -20.65
C GLY A 370 -32.54 -22.90 -20.71
N GLU A 371 -32.48 -23.78 -21.72
CA GLU A 371 -31.39 -24.76 -21.85
C GLU A 371 -30.56 -24.48 -23.11
N TYR A 372 -29.22 -24.52 -23.01
CA TYR A 372 -28.37 -24.39 -24.20
C TYR A 372 -28.20 -25.72 -24.96
N GLY A 373 -28.55 -26.83 -24.29
CA GLY A 373 -28.41 -28.15 -24.86
C GLY A 373 -26.97 -28.64 -25.05
N ARG A 374 -25.97 -27.82 -24.72
CA ARG A 374 -24.53 -28.10 -24.87
C ARG A 374 -23.74 -27.51 -23.68
N TYR A 375 -22.60 -28.11 -23.35
CA TYR A 375 -21.61 -27.65 -22.39
C TYR A 375 -22.14 -27.46 -20.95
N GLY A 376 -23.31 -27.99 -20.60
CA GLY A 376 -23.95 -27.81 -19.30
C GLY A 376 -24.38 -26.34 -19.03
N LEU A 377 -24.51 -25.54 -20.08
CA LEU A 377 -24.96 -24.15 -19.95
C LEU A 377 -26.47 -24.05 -19.95
N HIS A 378 -27.00 -23.27 -19.02
CA HIS A 378 -28.42 -22.93 -18.91
C HIS A 378 -28.60 -21.44 -18.63
N CYS A 379 -29.78 -20.93 -18.89
CA CYS A 379 -30.12 -19.58 -18.54
C CYS A 379 -30.51 -19.47 -17.06
N TRP A 380 -30.33 -18.29 -16.48
CA TRP A 380 -30.72 -18.04 -15.10
C TRP A 380 -32.24 -17.96 -14.91
N LYS A 381 -32.99 -17.68 -16.00
CA LYS A 381 -34.47 -17.61 -16.01
C LYS A 381 -35.01 -18.99 -16.33
N GLU A 382 -35.76 -19.55 -15.40
CA GLU A 382 -36.45 -20.82 -15.58
C GLU A 382 -37.46 -20.71 -16.73
N GLY A 383 -37.50 -21.71 -17.65
CA GLY A 383 -38.28 -21.68 -18.86
C GLY A 383 -37.82 -20.71 -19.94
N GLY A 384 -36.66 -20.06 -19.72
CA GLY A 384 -36.05 -19.17 -20.72
C GLY A 384 -36.70 -17.82 -20.88
N HIS A 385 -36.20 -17.04 -21.85
CA HIS A 385 -36.67 -15.70 -22.17
C HIS A 385 -37.64 -15.66 -23.38
N GLY A 386 -37.77 -16.78 -24.10
CA GLY A 386 -38.44 -16.86 -25.38
C GLY A 386 -37.61 -16.22 -26.50
N ARG A 387 -38.30 -15.68 -27.50
CA ARG A 387 -37.68 -14.96 -28.61
C ARG A 387 -37.37 -13.52 -28.21
N ILE A 388 -36.11 -13.17 -28.19
CA ILE A 388 -35.61 -11.86 -27.77
C ILE A 388 -34.56 -11.34 -28.74
N THR A 389 -34.46 -10.00 -28.90
CA THR A 389 -33.38 -9.37 -29.67
C THR A 389 -32.06 -9.40 -28.90
N MET A 390 -30.91 -9.13 -29.58
CA MET A 390 -29.62 -8.98 -28.92
C MET A 390 -29.65 -7.86 -27.88
N HIS A 391 -30.29 -6.76 -28.18
CA HIS A 391 -30.51 -5.63 -27.25
C HIS A 391 -31.26 -6.09 -25.99
N GLU A 392 -32.40 -6.79 -26.14
CA GLU A 392 -33.14 -7.35 -25.01
C GLU A 392 -32.35 -8.43 -24.26
N ALA A 393 -31.59 -9.25 -24.98
CA ALA A 393 -30.71 -10.25 -24.36
C ALA A 393 -29.63 -9.61 -23.48
N LEU A 394 -29.09 -8.44 -23.84
CA LEU A 394 -28.17 -7.67 -23.00
C LEU A 394 -28.90 -7.10 -21.76
N ALA A 395 -30.12 -6.57 -21.93
CA ALA A 395 -30.95 -6.04 -20.86
C ALA A 395 -31.33 -7.12 -19.84
N GLN A 396 -31.81 -8.28 -20.33
CA GLN A 396 -32.18 -9.43 -19.51
C GLN A 396 -31.03 -10.33 -19.12
N SER A 397 -29.79 -10.00 -19.57
CA SER A 397 -28.58 -10.80 -19.29
C SER A 397 -28.71 -12.28 -19.70
N CYS A 398 -29.32 -12.58 -20.86
CA CYS A 398 -29.56 -13.93 -21.33
C CYS A 398 -28.27 -14.68 -21.59
N ASN A 399 -28.06 -15.84 -20.93
CA ASN A 399 -26.87 -16.66 -21.12
C ASN A 399 -26.86 -17.36 -22.48
N ILE A 400 -28.04 -17.82 -22.96
CA ILE A 400 -28.14 -18.59 -24.20
C ILE A 400 -27.76 -17.71 -25.39
N ALA A 401 -28.36 -16.52 -25.52
CA ALA A 401 -28.06 -15.58 -26.60
C ALA A 401 -26.56 -15.25 -26.64
N PHE A 402 -25.95 -14.93 -25.47
CA PHE A 402 -24.53 -14.59 -25.41
C PHE A 402 -23.58 -15.78 -25.60
N ALA A 403 -23.95 -16.98 -25.21
CA ALA A 403 -23.22 -18.20 -25.56
C ALA A 403 -23.23 -18.44 -27.08
N THR A 404 -24.40 -18.30 -27.72
CA THR A 404 -24.57 -18.41 -29.19
C THR A 404 -23.73 -17.36 -29.92
N ILE A 405 -23.77 -16.10 -29.50
CA ILE A 405 -22.95 -15.02 -30.06
C ILE A 405 -21.45 -15.33 -29.90
N ALA A 406 -21.03 -15.75 -28.71
CA ALA A 406 -19.64 -16.06 -28.42
C ALA A 406 -19.09 -17.24 -29.25
N GLU A 407 -19.90 -18.24 -29.55
CA GLU A 407 -19.51 -19.36 -30.43
C GLU A 407 -19.25 -18.93 -31.88
N ARG A 408 -19.80 -17.81 -32.33
CA ARG A 408 -19.53 -17.27 -33.68
C ARG A 408 -18.15 -16.61 -33.76
N LEU A 409 -17.64 -16.10 -32.62
CA LEU A 409 -16.32 -15.45 -32.52
C LEU A 409 -15.18 -16.44 -32.52
N SER A 410 -14.00 -15.98 -32.89
CA SER A 410 -12.74 -16.64 -32.56
C SER A 410 -12.20 -16.10 -31.22
N ALA A 411 -11.34 -16.88 -30.57
CA ALA A 411 -10.64 -16.43 -29.35
C ALA A 411 -9.79 -15.17 -29.59
N ARG A 412 -9.28 -14.98 -30.82
CA ARG A 412 -8.50 -13.79 -31.21
C ARG A 412 -9.38 -12.56 -31.32
N GLU A 413 -10.55 -12.66 -31.96
CA GLU A 413 -11.49 -11.54 -32.07
C GLU A 413 -11.97 -11.09 -30.71
N LEU A 414 -12.33 -12.07 -29.84
CA LEU A 414 -12.75 -11.76 -28.47
C LEU A 414 -11.63 -11.10 -27.64
N SER A 415 -10.39 -11.60 -27.77
CA SER A 415 -9.22 -11.02 -27.10
C SER A 415 -8.89 -9.63 -27.60
N ALA A 416 -8.97 -9.40 -28.93
CA ALA A 416 -8.72 -8.09 -29.52
C ALA A 416 -9.77 -7.06 -29.09
N ALA A 417 -11.04 -7.46 -29.04
CA ALA A 417 -12.12 -6.56 -28.56
C ALA A 417 -11.97 -6.25 -27.07
N ALA A 418 -11.58 -7.23 -26.24
CA ALA A 418 -11.28 -7.00 -24.84
C ALA A 418 -10.13 -6.01 -24.65
N ASP A 419 -9.03 -6.18 -25.39
CA ASP A 419 -7.87 -5.25 -25.35
C ASP A 419 -8.25 -3.83 -25.80
N LYS A 420 -9.07 -3.68 -26.89
CA LYS A 420 -9.65 -2.40 -27.32
C LYS A 420 -10.47 -1.71 -26.22
N LEU A 421 -11.06 -2.46 -25.30
CA LEU A 421 -11.86 -1.98 -24.19
C LEU A 421 -11.06 -1.88 -22.87
N GLY A 422 -9.76 -2.15 -22.89
CA GLY A 422 -8.90 -2.08 -21.71
C GLY A 422 -9.00 -3.28 -20.77
N ILE A 423 -9.52 -4.41 -21.24
CA ILE A 423 -9.68 -5.64 -20.45
C ILE A 423 -8.58 -6.64 -20.80
N GLY A 424 -8.04 -7.33 -19.78
CA GLY A 424 -6.95 -8.29 -19.95
C GLY A 424 -5.56 -7.65 -20.05
N ARG A 425 -5.44 -6.38 -19.67
CA ARG A 425 -4.18 -5.62 -19.61
C ARG A 425 -4.20 -4.58 -18.50
N LEU A 426 -3.03 -4.07 -18.15
CA LEU A 426 -2.90 -2.99 -17.18
C LEU A 426 -3.41 -1.68 -17.80
N VAL A 427 -4.28 -0.94 -17.10
CA VAL A 427 -4.87 0.31 -17.59
C VAL A 427 -4.51 1.53 -16.74
N GLY A 428 -4.12 1.34 -15.47
CA GLY A 428 -3.77 2.44 -14.56
C GLY A 428 -2.63 3.30 -15.10
N TRP A 429 -2.63 4.57 -14.77
CA TRP A 429 -1.65 5.57 -15.23
C TRP A 429 -0.20 5.12 -15.05
N ALA A 430 0.59 5.26 -16.09
CA ALA A 430 2.01 4.93 -16.09
C ALA A 430 2.82 5.84 -17.02
N GLU A 431 4.07 6.11 -16.62
CA GLU A 431 5.10 6.66 -17.48
C GLU A 431 6.10 5.52 -17.80
N PRO A 432 6.00 4.88 -18.97
CA PRO A 432 6.71 3.64 -19.23
C PRO A 432 8.20 3.83 -19.52
N GLU A 433 8.62 4.99 -20.00
CA GLU A 433 10.01 5.24 -20.35
C GLU A 433 10.78 5.87 -19.19
N ARG A 434 10.49 7.13 -18.90
CA ARG A 434 11.23 7.89 -17.90
C ARG A 434 10.38 8.97 -17.25
N PHE A 435 9.96 8.73 -16.03
CA PHE A 435 9.40 9.78 -15.18
C PHE A 435 10.52 10.70 -14.71
N ALA A 436 10.51 11.96 -15.14
CA ALA A 436 11.64 12.89 -14.97
C ALA A 436 12.18 12.98 -13.54
N PRO A 437 11.35 13.10 -12.48
CA PRO A 437 11.85 13.20 -11.11
C PRO A 437 12.58 11.94 -10.61
N LEU A 438 12.27 10.77 -11.15
CA LEU A 438 12.88 9.49 -10.76
C LEU A 438 13.99 9.05 -11.73
N GLY A 439 14.03 9.57 -12.95
CA GLY A 439 14.94 9.13 -13.99
C GLY A 439 14.70 7.70 -14.50
N ARG A 440 13.54 7.11 -14.20
CA ARG A 440 13.14 5.72 -14.51
C ARG A 440 11.62 5.64 -14.72
N PRO A 441 11.08 4.52 -15.25
CA PRO A 441 9.65 4.30 -15.35
C PRO A 441 8.92 4.45 -14.01
N LEU A 442 7.67 4.91 -14.06
CA LEU A 442 6.75 4.99 -12.93
C LEU A 442 5.41 4.42 -13.31
N ARG A 443 4.85 3.56 -12.44
CA ARG A 443 3.47 3.11 -12.45
C ARG A 443 2.85 3.40 -11.09
N LEU A 444 1.72 4.11 -11.06
CA LEU A 444 1.08 4.51 -9.79
C LEU A 444 0.48 3.31 -9.06
N LEU A 445 -0.16 2.41 -9.80
CA LEU A 445 -0.76 1.18 -9.27
C LEU A 445 0.16 -0.01 -9.61
N GLU A 446 1.28 -0.17 -8.88
CA GLU A 446 2.24 -1.27 -9.13
C GLU A 446 1.62 -2.66 -8.91
N GLU A 447 0.57 -2.76 -8.10
CA GLU A 447 -0.08 -4.00 -7.69
C GLU A 447 -1.29 -4.33 -8.56
N GLU A 448 -1.57 -3.51 -9.60
CA GLU A 448 -2.66 -3.76 -10.55
C GLU A 448 -2.45 -5.09 -11.28
N GLU A 449 -3.49 -5.93 -11.27
CA GLU A 449 -3.52 -7.17 -12.04
C GLU A 449 -4.11 -6.93 -13.43
N ALA A 450 -3.47 -7.48 -14.44
CA ALA A 450 -3.94 -7.33 -15.83
C ALA A 450 -5.27 -8.07 -16.10
N GLY A 451 -5.56 -9.10 -15.33
CA GLY A 451 -6.64 -10.04 -15.65
C GLY A 451 -6.32 -10.89 -16.89
N GLY A 452 -7.34 -11.40 -17.53
CA GLY A 452 -7.18 -12.23 -18.75
C GLY A 452 -8.49 -12.88 -19.17
N LEU A 453 -8.50 -13.46 -20.37
CA LEU A 453 -9.69 -14.11 -20.93
C LEU A 453 -9.55 -15.63 -20.99
N PHE A 454 -8.36 -16.11 -21.29
CA PHE A 454 -8.04 -17.51 -21.48
C PHE A 454 -6.77 -17.84 -20.68
N ALA A 455 -6.69 -19.01 -20.07
CA ALA A 455 -5.45 -19.50 -19.48
C ALA A 455 -4.34 -19.65 -20.54
N SER A 456 -4.75 -20.07 -21.75
CA SER A 456 -3.96 -20.02 -22.99
C SER A 456 -4.91 -19.80 -24.16
N ILE A 457 -4.50 -18.99 -25.15
CA ILE A 457 -5.33 -18.78 -26.36
C ILE A 457 -5.49 -20.12 -27.08
N PRO A 458 -6.74 -20.60 -27.29
CA PRO A 458 -6.97 -21.88 -27.95
C PRO A 458 -6.40 -21.89 -29.37
N VAL A 459 -5.61 -22.92 -29.70
CA VAL A 459 -5.07 -23.11 -31.05
C VAL A 459 -6.18 -23.59 -32.01
N ARG A 460 -7.12 -24.37 -31.50
CA ARG A 460 -8.32 -24.84 -32.24
C ARG A 460 -9.55 -24.20 -31.63
N ARG A 461 -10.57 -23.99 -32.48
CA ARG A 461 -11.86 -23.46 -32.04
C ARG A 461 -12.53 -24.45 -31.08
N ASP A 462 -12.78 -24.00 -29.85
CA ASP A 462 -13.51 -24.72 -28.81
C ASP A 462 -14.78 -23.93 -28.49
N GLY A 463 -15.94 -24.38 -29.00
CA GLY A 463 -17.22 -23.71 -28.81
C GLY A 463 -17.63 -23.61 -27.34
N GLY A 464 -17.37 -24.65 -26.54
CA GLY A 464 -17.70 -24.67 -25.12
C GLY A 464 -16.86 -23.68 -24.33
N GLN A 465 -15.58 -23.56 -24.66
CA GLN A 465 -14.71 -22.55 -24.05
C GLN A 465 -15.16 -21.13 -24.43
N LEU A 466 -15.47 -20.89 -25.71
CA LEU A 466 -15.94 -19.59 -26.19
C LEU A 466 -17.27 -19.21 -25.56
N ALA A 467 -18.24 -20.14 -25.49
CA ALA A 467 -19.54 -19.90 -24.87
C ALA A 467 -19.43 -19.52 -23.41
N GLN A 468 -18.62 -20.25 -22.61
CA GLN A 468 -18.39 -19.95 -21.20
C GLN A 468 -17.61 -18.64 -20.99
N THR A 469 -16.57 -18.37 -21.80
CA THR A 469 -15.81 -17.14 -21.80
C THR A 469 -16.73 -15.96 -22.14
N GLY A 470 -17.57 -16.10 -23.16
CA GLY A 470 -18.47 -15.02 -23.61
C GLY A 470 -19.50 -14.58 -22.59
N ILE A 471 -19.85 -15.43 -21.62
CA ILE A 471 -20.73 -15.04 -20.49
C ILE A 471 -19.94 -14.60 -19.25
N GLY A 472 -18.60 -14.51 -19.34
CA GLY A 472 -17.71 -14.02 -18.27
C GLY A 472 -17.42 -15.04 -17.17
N GLN A 473 -17.47 -16.32 -17.51
CA GLN A 473 -17.13 -17.43 -16.61
C GLN A 473 -15.77 -18.06 -16.97
N ARG A 474 -15.45 -19.19 -16.39
CA ARG A 474 -14.25 -19.97 -16.61
C ARG A 474 -12.96 -19.19 -16.27
N ASP A 475 -12.15 -18.86 -17.30
CA ASP A 475 -10.82 -18.24 -17.11
C ASP A 475 -10.85 -16.72 -17.12
N VAL A 476 -12.00 -16.11 -17.42
CA VAL A 476 -12.11 -14.64 -17.48
C VAL A 476 -11.85 -14.03 -16.11
N ARG A 477 -10.91 -13.08 -16.07
CA ARG A 477 -10.57 -12.28 -14.89
C ARG A 477 -10.53 -10.81 -15.25
N MET A 478 -11.16 -9.98 -14.42
CA MET A 478 -11.24 -8.53 -14.59
C MET A 478 -11.19 -7.84 -13.24
N THR A 479 -10.56 -6.68 -13.15
CA THR A 479 -10.54 -5.87 -11.92
C THR A 479 -11.74 -4.93 -11.86
N PRO A 480 -12.18 -4.50 -10.65
CA PRO A 480 -13.18 -3.43 -10.53
C PRO A 480 -12.77 -2.12 -11.20
N LEU A 481 -11.48 -1.78 -11.19
CA LEU A 481 -10.93 -0.64 -11.92
C LEU A 481 -11.16 -0.77 -13.43
N GLN A 482 -10.88 -1.94 -14.00
CA GLN A 482 -11.16 -2.21 -15.41
C GLN A 482 -12.66 -2.13 -15.72
N ALA A 483 -13.52 -2.64 -14.82
CA ALA A 483 -14.97 -2.58 -15.00
C ALA A 483 -15.51 -1.13 -15.02
N ALA A 484 -15.03 -0.27 -14.10
CA ALA A 484 -15.37 1.15 -14.11
C ALA A 484 -14.83 1.86 -15.35
N ASN A 485 -13.59 1.56 -15.75
CA ASN A 485 -12.94 2.18 -16.90
C ASN A 485 -13.52 1.70 -18.25
N LEU A 486 -14.07 0.48 -18.30
CA LEU A 486 -14.86 0.01 -19.44
C LEU A 486 -16.03 0.95 -19.72
N ILE A 487 -16.72 1.40 -18.67
CA ILE A 487 -17.84 2.33 -18.83
C ILE A 487 -17.35 3.71 -19.30
N VAL A 488 -16.24 4.23 -18.73
CA VAL A 488 -15.58 5.45 -19.24
C VAL A 488 -15.25 5.29 -20.73
N THR A 489 -14.69 4.14 -21.11
CA THR A 489 -14.33 3.84 -22.50
C THR A 489 -15.54 3.91 -23.45
N LEU A 490 -16.69 3.36 -23.03
CA LEU A 490 -17.92 3.44 -23.82
C LEU A 490 -18.42 4.87 -23.93
N LEU A 491 -18.41 5.65 -22.84
CA LEU A 491 -18.79 7.07 -22.83
C LEU A 491 -17.88 7.93 -23.71
N HIS A 492 -16.63 7.49 -23.91
CA HIS A 492 -15.63 8.14 -24.77
C HIS A 492 -15.50 7.49 -26.15
N GLU A 493 -16.58 6.87 -26.65
CA GLU A 493 -16.64 6.30 -28.01
C GLU A 493 -15.49 5.33 -28.32
N GLY A 494 -15.14 4.49 -27.34
CA GLY A 494 -14.11 3.45 -27.46
C GLY A 494 -12.67 3.92 -27.16
N ARG A 495 -12.47 5.15 -26.70
CA ARG A 495 -11.15 5.62 -26.24
C ARG A 495 -10.92 5.20 -24.79
N VAL A 496 -9.93 4.34 -24.57
CA VAL A 496 -9.52 3.92 -23.22
C VAL A 496 -8.68 5.02 -22.58
N ASN A 497 -9.11 5.54 -21.45
CA ASN A 497 -8.33 6.42 -20.61
C ASN A 497 -7.47 5.60 -19.62
N ALA A 498 -6.34 6.16 -19.17
CA ALA A 498 -5.53 5.59 -18.10
C ALA A 498 -5.99 6.17 -16.75
N PRO A 499 -6.72 5.40 -15.92
CA PRO A 499 -7.16 5.89 -14.61
C PRO A 499 -6.02 6.40 -13.77
N ARG A 500 -6.13 7.65 -13.30
CA ARG A 500 -5.07 8.37 -12.61
C ARG A 500 -5.44 8.55 -11.14
N LEU A 501 -4.49 8.28 -10.24
CA LEU A 501 -4.66 8.43 -8.80
C LEU A 501 -3.89 9.64 -8.22
N VAL A 502 -2.92 10.18 -8.97
CA VAL A 502 -2.13 11.36 -8.60
C VAL A 502 -2.17 12.35 -9.75
N SER A 503 -2.49 13.60 -9.46
CA SER A 503 -2.57 14.68 -10.44
C SER A 503 -1.26 15.46 -10.58
N GLU A 504 -0.58 15.71 -9.45
CA GLU A 504 0.68 16.43 -9.40
C GLU A 504 1.46 16.14 -8.12
N ILE A 505 2.74 16.47 -8.15
CA ILE A 505 3.64 16.45 -7.00
C ILE A 505 4.12 17.87 -6.76
N ARG A 506 4.06 18.33 -5.52
CA ARG A 506 4.48 19.66 -5.09
C ARG A 506 5.65 19.59 -4.11
N TYR A 507 6.45 20.62 -4.10
CA TYR A 507 7.40 20.89 -3.02
C TYR A 507 6.68 21.36 -1.76
N ALA A 508 7.36 21.30 -0.61
CA ALA A 508 6.83 21.74 0.68
C ALA A 508 6.39 23.22 0.66
N ASN A 509 7.01 24.06 -0.16
CA ASN A 509 6.65 25.46 -0.35
C ASN A 509 5.42 25.70 -1.25
N GLY A 510 4.76 24.63 -1.69
CA GLY A 510 3.57 24.66 -2.56
C GLY A 510 3.87 24.77 -4.06
N GLN A 511 5.11 24.99 -4.48
CA GLN A 511 5.46 25.02 -5.90
C GLN A 511 5.29 23.62 -6.52
N ARG A 512 4.73 23.56 -7.72
CA ARG A 512 4.58 22.32 -8.47
C ARG A 512 5.95 21.81 -8.94
N MET A 513 6.31 20.61 -8.51
CA MET A 513 7.49 19.89 -8.98
C MET A 513 7.23 19.26 -10.36
N VAL A 514 6.10 18.56 -10.50
CA VAL A 514 5.70 17.89 -11.73
C VAL A 514 4.19 17.66 -11.75
N ALA A 515 3.58 17.81 -12.92
CA ALA A 515 2.22 17.36 -13.18
C ALA A 515 2.23 15.96 -13.78
N LEU A 516 1.23 15.15 -13.43
CA LEU A 516 0.96 13.87 -14.07
C LEU A 516 -0.27 14.09 -14.98
N PRO A 517 -0.09 14.30 -16.29
CA PRO A 517 -1.20 14.61 -17.19
C PRO A 517 -2.15 13.43 -17.35
N GLN A 518 -3.38 13.71 -17.73
CA GLN A 518 -4.31 12.68 -18.19
C GLN A 518 -3.74 12.02 -19.45
N GLN A 519 -3.87 10.70 -19.53
CA GLN A 519 -3.32 9.90 -20.61
C GLN A 519 -4.38 8.93 -21.13
N ALA A 520 -4.29 8.60 -22.42
CA ALA A 520 -4.97 7.43 -22.96
C ALA A 520 -4.15 6.17 -22.70
N ALA A 521 -4.82 5.04 -22.59
CA ALA A 521 -4.21 3.71 -22.61
C ALA A 521 -4.60 2.98 -23.91
N PRO A 522 -3.98 3.31 -25.05
CA PRO A 522 -4.39 2.80 -26.35
C PRO A 522 -4.16 1.29 -26.46
N SER A 523 -5.04 0.62 -27.21
CA SER A 523 -4.87 -0.77 -27.60
C SER A 523 -4.03 -0.86 -28.89
N GLN A 524 -3.24 -1.92 -29.02
CA GLN A 524 -2.56 -2.25 -30.27
C GLN A 524 -3.54 -2.60 -31.41
N TYR A 525 -4.77 -2.97 -31.09
CA TYR A 525 -5.81 -3.29 -32.06
C TYR A 525 -6.70 -2.08 -32.41
N GLY A 526 -6.35 -0.88 -31.96
CA GLY A 526 -7.16 0.32 -32.13
C GLY A 526 -8.28 0.46 -31.10
N ARG A 527 -9.40 1.04 -31.50
CA ARG A 527 -10.60 1.24 -30.66
C ARG A 527 -11.83 0.63 -31.30
N ILE A 528 -12.89 0.42 -30.52
CA ILE A 528 -14.20 0.05 -31.05
C ILE A 528 -14.82 1.25 -31.78
N ALA A 529 -15.76 0.97 -32.69
CA ALA A 529 -16.52 2.01 -33.39
C ALA A 529 -17.42 2.79 -32.41
N PRO A 530 -17.62 4.11 -32.64
CA PRO A 530 -18.56 4.90 -31.82
C PRO A 530 -19.99 4.35 -31.80
N GLU A 531 -20.44 3.76 -32.90
CA GLU A 531 -21.75 3.11 -33.03
C GLU A 531 -21.87 1.92 -32.10
N THR A 532 -20.86 1.08 -32.04
CA THR A 532 -20.79 -0.05 -31.10
C THR A 532 -20.86 0.43 -29.64
N ALA A 533 -20.10 1.48 -29.29
CA ALA A 533 -20.16 2.04 -27.95
C ALA A 533 -21.57 2.56 -27.60
N ARG A 534 -22.21 3.28 -28.52
CA ARG A 534 -23.58 3.79 -28.32
C ARG A 534 -24.61 2.67 -28.19
N ALA A 535 -24.49 1.59 -28.98
CA ALA A 535 -25.37 0.42 -28.88
C ALA A 535 -25.28 -0.21 -27.48
N LEU A 536 -24.06 -0.39 -26.96
CA LEU A 536 -23.85 -0.92 -25.61
C LEU A 536 -24.40 -0.01 -24.51
N LEU A 537 -24.25 1.31 -24.64
CA LEU A 537 -24.83 2.29 -23.71
C LEU A 537 -26.36 2.23 -23.72
N ARG A 538 -27.01 2.09 -24.90
CA ARG A 538 -28.49 1.87 -24.99
C ARG A 538 -28.89 0.59 -24.25
N GLY A 539 -28.16 -0.51 -24.46
CA GLY A 539 -28.40 -1.76 -23.75
C GLY A 539 -28.26 -1.62 -22.24
N MET A 540 -27.27 -0.83 -21.76
CA MET A 540 -27.10 -0.56 -20.33
C MET A 540 -28.23 0.26 -19.71
N VAL A 541 -28.81 1.17 -20.47
CA VAL A 541 -30.05 1.88 -20.06
C VAL A 541 -31.20 0.88 -19.92
N ALA A 542 -31.39 -0.01 -20.91
CA ALA A 542 -32.41 -1.04 -20.88
C ALA A 542 -32.28 -2.03 -19.72
N VAL A 543 -31.04 -2.33 -19.26
CA VAL A 543 -30.81 -3.15 -18.05
C VAL A 543 -31.49 -2.58 -16.82
N VAL A 544 -31.52 -1.25 -16.68
CA VAL A 544 -32.13 -0.54 -15.54
C VAL A 544 -33.59 -0.21 -15.76
N SER A 545 -34.03 0.15 -16.99
CA SER A 545 -35.42 0.46 -17.26
C SER A 545 -36.30 -0.80 -17.21
N ASP A 546 -35.91 -1.88 -17.89
CA ASP A 546 -36.75 -3.05 -18.15
C ASP A 546 -36.07 -4.39 -17.81
N GLY A 547 -34.76 -4.36 -17.53
CA GLY A 547 -33.92 -5.55 -17.39
C GLY A 547 -33.68 -6.01 -15.95
N THR A 548 -32.54 -6.67 -15.78
CA THR A 548 -32.11 -7.33 -14.52
C THR A 548 -31.88 -6.36 -13.35
N ALA A 549 -31.72 -5.06 -13.60
CA ALA A 549 -31.48 -4.06 -12.58
C ALA A 549 -32.68 -3.07 -12.40
N ARG A 550 -33.88 -3.47 -12.79
CA ARG A 550 -35.09 -2.64 -12.65
C ARG A 550 -35.37 -2.17 -11.24
N SER A 551 -34.88 -2.92 -10.22
CA SER A 551 -35.01 -2.55 -8.80
C SER A 551 -34.33 -1.24 -8.43
N ILE A 552 -33.32 -0.78 -9.20
CA ILE A 552 -32.60 0.47 -8.96
C ILE A 552 -32.98 1.61 -9.90
N ARG A 553 -34.09 1.47 -10.63
CA ARG A 553 -34.58 2.51 -11.55
C ARG A 553 -34.89 3.82 -10.85
N GLN A 554 -35.44 3.75 -9.65
CA GLN A 554 -35.79 4.92 -8.86
C GLN A 554 -34.62 5.42 -8.03
N GLY A 555 -34.40 6.72 -7.95
CA GLY A 555 -33.39 7.42 -7.20
C GLY A 555 -33.18 8.84 -7.70
N THR A 556 -32.20 9.56 -7.13
CA THR A 556 -31.97 10.99 -7.45
C THR A 556 -31.56 11.18 -8.91
N TRP A 557 -30.69 10.32 -9.43
CA TRP A 557 -30.28 10.32 -10.83
C TRP A 557 -30.81 9.11 -11.57
N ALA A 558 -31.20 9.32 -12.85
CA ALA A 558 -31.33 8.22 -13.78
C ALA A 558 -29.94 7.59 -14.01
N VAL A 559 -29.87 6.27 -13.86
CA VAL A 559 -28.61 5.52 -13.97
C VAL A 559 -28.71 4.43 -15.02
N ALA A 560 -27.57 4.03 -15.58
CA ALA A 560 -27.43 2.91 -16.49
C ALA A 560 -26.31 2.00 -16.04
N GLY A 561 -26.35 0.72 -16.36
CA GLY A 561 -25.30 -0.19 -15.97
C GLY A 561 -25.55 -1.64 -16.35
N LYS A 562 -24.68 -2.51 -15.91
CA LYS A 562 -24.77 -3.96 -16.13
C LYS A 562 -24.52 -4.69 -14.82
N SER A 563 -25.40 -5.62 -14.48
CA SER A 563 -25.23 -6.56 -13.38
C SER A 563 -24.38 -7.74 -13.80
N GLY A 564 -23.65 -8.33 -12.86
CA GLY A 564 -22.89 -9.56 -13.06
C GLY A 564 -23.01 -10.48 -11.86
N THR A 565 -23.00 -11.79 -12.13
CA THR A 565 -22.84 -12.81 -11.11
C THR A 565 -21.89 -13.87 -11.70
N ALA A 566 -20.81 -14.15 -11.00
CA ALA A 566 -19.86 -15.20 -11.37
C ALA A 566 -19.84 -16.27 -10.29
N GLU A 567 -20.02 -17.50 -10.68
CA GLU A 567 -19.91 -18.65 -9.77
C GLU A 567 -18.45 -18.88 -9.42
N THR A 568 -18.20 -19.23 -8.16
CA THR A 568 -16.87 -19.55 -7.65
C THR A 568 -16.95 -20.57 -6.54
N VAL A 569 -15.80 -21.12 -6.16
CA VAL A 569 -15.68 -22.07 -5.03
C VAL A 569 -14.61 -21.57 -4.09
N ARG A 570 -14.93 -21.46 -2.80
CA ARG A 570 -13.96 -21.13 -1.76
C ARG A 570 -13.94 -22.20 -0.69
N SER A 571 -12.79 -22.84 -0.50
CA SER A 571 -12.63 -23.95 0.47
C SER A 571 -13.65 -25.07 0.26
N GLY A 572 -13.95 -25.43 -0.99
CA GLY A 572 -14.92 -26.48 -1.34
C GLY A 572 -16.40 -26.06 -1.22
N ILE A 573 -16.70 -24.83 -0.85
CA ILE A 573 -18.07 -24.31 -0.69
C ILE A 573 -18.40 -23.42 -1.90
N ALA A 574 -19.56 -23.65 -2.53
CA ALA A 574 -20.08 -22.83 -3.62
C ALA A 574 -20.30 -21.38 -3.13
N ARG A 575 -19.81 -20.43 -3.90
CA ARG A 575 -19.91 -18.98 -3.67
C ARG A 575 -20.19 -18.27 -4.98
N SER A 576 -20.45 -16.98 -4.90
CA SER A 576 -20.58 -16.12 -6.07
C SER A 576 -19.92 -14.76 -5.86
N HIS A 577 -19.33 -14.22 -6.92
CA HIS A 577 -18.97 -12.81 -7.00
C HIS A 577 -20.13 -12.05 -7.62
N GLN A 578 -20.64 -11.05 -6.92
CA GLN A 578 -21.72 -10.20 -7.39
C GLN A 578 -21.17 -8.86 -7.82
N TRP A 579 -21.54 -8.43 -9.02
CA TRP A 579 -21.02 -7.23 -9.64
C TRP A 579 -22.12 -6.28 -10.08
N PHE A 580 -21.79 -4.99 -10.10
CA PHE A 580 -22.49 -3.99 -10.88
C PHE A 580 -21.48 -2.96 -11.39
N ALA A 581 -21.55 -2.62 -12.68
CA ALA A 581 -20.78 -1.53 -13.28
C ALA A 581 -21.73 -0.64 -14.09
N GLY A 582 -21.63 0.67 -13.88
CA GLY A 582 -22.55 1.60 -14.52
C GLY A 582 -22.13 3.06 -14.35
N TYR A 583 -23.01 3.95 -14.74
CA TYR A 583 -22.78 5.39 -14.72
C TYR A 583 -24.05 6.19 -14.39
N GLY A 584 -23.87 7.43 -14.05
CA GLY A 584 -24.94 8.39 -13.83
C GLY A 584 -24.44 9.83 -13.72
N PRO A 585 -25.38 10.81 -13.92
CA PRO A 585 -26.70 10.65 -14.52
C PRO A 585 -26.63 10.25 -16.00
N VAL A 586 -27.68 9.59 -16.53
CA VAL A 586 -27.68 9.08 -17.92
C VAL A 586 -27.50 10.18 -18.95
N ASN A 587 -28.23 11.31 -18.79
CA ASN A 587 -28.22 12.38 -19.78
C ASN A 587 -26.96 13.26 -19.77
N ALA A 588 -26.22 13.27 -18.68
CA ALA A 588 -24.97 14.04 -18.51
C ALA A 588 -24.04 13.27 -17.60
N PRO A 589 -23.38 12.20 -18.09
CA PRO A 589 -22.56 11.32 -17.26
C PRO A 589 -21.45 12.06 -16.50
N ARG A 590 -21.45 11.93 -15.17
CA ARG A 590 -20.48 12.55 -14.29
C ARG A 590 -19.55 11.53 -13.62
N TYR A 591 -20.12 10.39 -13.23
CA TYR A 591 -19.38 9.34 -12.56
C TYR A 591 -19.66 7.98 -13.18
N THR A 592 -18.62 7.16 -13.26
CA THR A 592 -18.74 5.73 -13.47
C THR A 592 -18.38 5.00 -12.17
N VAL A 593 -19.14 3.97 -11.85
CA VAL A 593 -18.99 3.21 -10.60
C VAL A 593 -18.98 1.73 -10.92
N ALA A 594 -17.97 1.02 -10.39
CA ALA A 594 -17.97 -0.44 -10.33
C ALA A 594 -18.01 -0.89 -8.88
N VAL A 595 -18.87 -1.85 -8.59
CA VAL A 595 -19.02 -2.49 -7.29
C VAL A 595 -18.83 -3.98 -7.46
N LEU A 596 -17.99 -4.55 -6.59
CA LEU A 596 -17.76 -5.98 -6.45
C LEU A 596 -18.06 -6.41 -5.01
N ALA A 597 -18.95 -7.39 -4.84
CA ALA A 597 -19.15 -8.09 -3.57
C ALA A 597 -18.69 -9.55 -3.75
N GLU A 598 -17.59 -9.90 -3.11
CA GLU A 598 -16.95 -11.21 -3.24
C GLU A 598 -17.56 -12.26 -2.32
N ASN A 599 -17.42 -13.52 -2.71
CA ASN A 599 -17.67 -14.70 -1.88
C ASN A 599 -19.05 -14.75 -1.22
N ARG A 600 -20.08 -14.23 -1.91
CA ARG A 600 -21.47 -14.23 -1.44
C ARG A 600 -22.07 -15.65 -1.51
N PRO A 601 -23.03 -15.99 -0.64
CA PRO A 601 -23.78 -17.23 -0.79
C PRO A 601 -24.48 -17.26 -2.15
N PRO A 602 -24.57 -18.45 -2.80
CA PRO A 602 -25.32 -18.59 -4.05
C PRO A 602 -26.78 -18.21 -3.87
N ASN A 603 -27.44 -17.82 -4.96
CA ASN A 603 -28.88 -17.53 -5.01
C ASN A 603 -29.35 -16.43 -4.04
N THR A 604 -28.45 -15.51 -3.65
CA THR A 604 -28.80 -14.33 -2.88
C THR A 604 -29.01 -13.13 -3.80
N ALA A 605 -29.83 -12.16 -3.35
CA ALA A 605 -30.01 -10.89 -4.06
C ALA A 605 -28.66 -10.22 -4.33
N ASN A 606 -28.52 -9.62 -5.52
CA ASN A 606 -27.27 -9.00 -5.94
C ASN A 606 -26.99 -7.74 -5.10
N LYS A 607 -26.08 -7.88 -4.13
CA LYS A 607 -25.67 -6.82 -3.21
C LYS A 607 -24.97 -5.67 -3.93
N ALA A 608 -24.19 -5.95 -4.96
CA ALA A 608 -23.47 -4.93 -5.72
C ALA A 608 -24.43 -3.98 -6.44
N THR A 609 -25.59 -4.49 -6.94
CA THR A 609 -26.63 -3.66 -7.55
C THR A 609 -27.23 -2.67 -6.54
N ALA A 610 -27.55 -3.12 -5.33
CA ALA A 610 -28.10 -2.25 -4.27
C ALA A 610 -27.06 -1.21 -3.81
N LEU A 611 -25.81 -1.63 -3.60
CA LEU A 611 -24.71 -0.73 -3.24
C LEU A 611 -24.46 0.33 -4.30
N PHE A 612 -24.46 -0.05 -5.58
CA PHE A 612 -24.32 0.90 -6.69
C PHE A 612 -25.38 2.00 -6.63
N ARG A 613 -26.66 1.65 -6.38
CA ARG A 613 -27.73 2.66 -6.28
C ARG A 613 -27.48 3.64 -5.15
N GLY A 614 -27.19 3.15 -3.93
CA GLY A 614 -26.91 4.03 -2.79
C GLY A 614 -25.69 4.91 -3.01
N ILE A 615 -24.63 4.39 -3.64
CA ILE A 615 -23.45 5.20 -3.99
C ILE A 615 -23.82 6.30 -5.00
N MET A 616 -24.63 6.01 -6.01
CA MET A 616 -25.11 7.02 -6.96
C MET A 616 -25.96 8.10 -6.28
N ASP A 617 -26.74 7.75 -5.27
CA ASP A 617 -27.52 8.72 -4.48
C ASP A 617 -26.62 9.59 -3.58
N LEU A 618 -25.55 9.02 -2.99
CA LEU A 618 -24.52 9.78 -2.27
C LEU A 618 -23.81 10.77 -3.21
N LEU A 619 -23.39 10.32 -4.39
CA LEU A 619 -22.77 11.16 -5.41
C LEU A 619 -23.69 12.34 -5.81
N ALA A 620 -24.98 12.07 -5.99
CA ALA A 620 -25.95 13.11 -6.31
C ALA A 620 -26.14 14.14 -5.18
N ALA A 621 -26.18 13.67 -3.93
CA ALA A 621 -26.27 14.54 -2.75
C ALA A 621 -25.01 15.41 -2.60
N HIS A 622 -23.83 14.83 -2.78
CA HIS A 622 -22.55 15.53 -2.71
C HIS A 622 -22.47 16.67 -3.74
N GLU A 623 -22.81 16.42 -4.99
CA GLU A 623 -22.87 17.43 -6.06
C GLU A 623 -23.85 18.58 -5.75
N THR A 624 -25.00 18.25 -5.17
CA THR A 624 -25.99 19.26 -4.77
C THR A 624 -25.45 20.18 -3.68
N THR A 625 -24.67 19.63 -2.76
CA THR A 625 -24.06 20.37 -1.64
C THR A 625 -22.96 21.31 -2.16
N MET A 626 -22.10 20.81 -3.05
CA MET A 626 -21.02 21.59 -3.67
C MET A 626 -21.58 22.72 -4.55
N GLY A 627 -22.64 22.48 -5.34
CA GLY A 627 -23.29 23.49 -6.17
C GLY A 627 -23.91 24.65 -5.36
N ARG A 628 -24.40 24.37 -4.15
CA ARG A 628 -24.94 25.41 -3.25
C ARG A 628 -23.85 26.27 -2.59
N GLY A 629 -22.65 25.67 -2.35
CA GLY A 629 -21.52 26.38 -1.76
C GLY A 629 -20.91 27.47 -2.64
N HIS A 630 -21.05 27.35 -3.96
CA HIS A 630 -20.53 28.34 -4.94
C HIS A 630 -21.56 29.44 -5.31
N GLY A 631 -22.82 29.31 -4.90
CA GLY A 631 -23.89 30.27 -5.21
C GLY A 631 -24.07 31.40 -4.21
N ASN A 632 -23.41 31.40 -3.06
CA ASN A 632 -23.62 32.35 -1.96
C ASN A 632 -22.38 33.18 -1.58
N ALA A 633 -21.44 33.45 -2.50
CA ALA A 633 -20.49 34.54 -2.31
C ALA A 633 -21.14 35.84 -2.84
N PRO A 634 -21.49 36.85 -2.02
CA PRO A 634 -21.88 38.15 -2.50
C PRO A 634 -20.67 38.82 -3.16
N PHE A 635 -20.88 39.38 -4.33
CA PHE A 635 -19.95 40.23 -5.05
C PHE A 635 -19.56 41.45 -4.20
#